data_40cb8696927ad078702474ecd12f2e20
#
_entry.id   40cb8696927ad078702474ecd12f2e20
#
_cell.length_a   1.000
_cell.length_b   1.000
_cell.length_c   1.000
_cell.angle_alpha   90.00
_cell.angle_beta   90.00
_cell.angle_gamma   90.00
#
_symmetry.space_group_name_H-M   'P 1'
#
loop_
_entity.id
_entity.type
_entity.pdbx_description
1 polymer ?
#
loop_
_entity_poly.entity_id
_entity_poly.type
_entity_poly.pdbx_seq_one_letter_code
_entity_poly.pdbx_strand_id
1 'polypeptide(L)'
;MCAQWIAYPGEFELYHHSRISMLRQERGAPYPTFYKMDGWYTNICFSRDYCLDEAETAVVTCEGEGYILLDEQRYPAPNPALLLPAGSHKLQIRIGCLTAPPALWLESPSLASDGSWTADCGLAQTVPAAVLPVQDPASPPSAWRLPTMRWEIAAQRSLPQGLLVDLGREGMGMLAFTPLADGKITLYYGESEAEALAMDEAEVYEAAACRAGEPMVMPVARAMRYCLLSGIAVKDPYFLYEVLPHERPGRFACSSDRINAIYDVAYHTMELCTREFFLDGIKRDRWLWAGDALQSVMMNHYTFFDRDVARRTLRALRGKDPFEKHINTILDYTFYWYMAIWDDYLYTGDDSFIREMYPKMVTALDFCLGRRNGDGFMEGQPGDWVFVDWADNLPVDGELCVEQMLLARALFIQAQAARMVGDSREEEYALLASQTQRRVLEVFWDEKEGVLRHYRKDGAVQPLVTRYPTLFALQFDLLPRPAALDTARHVLLSDTVQKITTPYMHFYELDALGRLGLVEDVVREMDSYWGGMLDEGATSFWETFDPSEDDHYAMYGRPFGRSLCHCWGAGPLYLAGRYLLGVHPTEPGYARYEVEPCLGSLEWIEGDVPTPQGKISVRMDGETITVTGCGGEGRLILSGQPCPEGAQPLEDGRWSLPIGPYETVTLKR
;
A
#
# COMPACT_ATOMS: atom_id res chain seq x y z
N MET A 1 -25.95 19.39 10.92
CA MET A 1 -25.19 18.12 10.65
C MET A 1 -25.11 17.99 9.15
N CYS A 2 -23.98 17.52 8.59
CA CYS A 2 -23.85 17.33 7.14
C CYS A 2 -24.11 15.86 6.86
N ALA A 3 -25.07 15.55 6.00
CA ALA A 3 -25.37 14.18 5.61
C ALA A 3 -24.19 13.57 4.82
N GLN A 4 -24.05 12.27 4.88
CA GLN A 4 -23.01 11.49 4.21
C GLN A 4 -23.63 10.23 3.60
N TRP A 5 -23.05 9.74 2.50
CA TRP A 5 -23.36 8.40 2.04
C TRP A 5 -22.86 7.37 3.07
N ILE A 6 -23.74 6.47 3.45
CA ILE A 6 -23.42 5.35 4.34
C ILE A 6 -23.73 4.01 3.66
N ALA A 7 -22.89 3.00 3.96
CA ALA A 7 -23.04 1.64 3.46
C ALA A 7 -22.76 0.61 4.55
N TYR A 8 -22.93 -0.68 4.24
CA TYR A 8 -22.43 -1.74 5.09
C TYR A 8 -20.88 -1.78 5.00
N PRO A 9 -20.16 -1.90 6.13
CA PRO A 9 -18.70 -1.83 6.13
C PRO A 9 -18.03 -2.84 5.19
N GLY A 10 -17.07 -2.37 4.38
CA GLY A 10 -16.30 -3.18 3.44
C GLY A 10 -16.95 -3.36 2.06
N GLU A 11 -18.25 -3.08 1.89
CA GLU A 11 -18.94 -3.32 0.62
C GLU A 11 -18.50 -2.36 -0.50
N PHE A 12 -18.25 -1.11 -0.15
CA PHE A 12 -17.72 -0.09 -1.07
C PHE A 12 -16.35 -0.52 -1.61
N GLU A 13 -15.48 -0.97 -0.73
CA GLU A 13 -14.14 -1.44 -1.07
C GLU A 13 -14.18 -2.67 -1.97
N LEU A 14 -15.01 -3.67 -1.67
CA LEU A 14 -15.15 -4.88 -2.48
C LEU A 14 -15.68 -4.58 -3.88
N TYR A 15 -16.66 -3.68 -3.99
CA TYR A 15 -17.20 -3.25 -5.28
C TYR A 15 -16.14 -2.58 -6.14
N HIS A 16 -15.44 -1.57 -5.61
CA HIS A 16 -14.42 -0.84 -6.35
C HIS A 16 -13.20 -1.71 -6.67
N HIS A 17 -12.81 -2.61 -5.76
CA HIS A 17 -11.76 -3.61 -6.04
C HIS A 17 -12.16 -4.52 -7.22
N SER A 18 -13.38 -5.06 -7.21
CA SER A 18 -13.88 -5.86 -8.34
C SER A 18 -13.86 -5.06 -9.65
N ARG A 19 -14.31 -3.80 -9.61
CA ARG A 19 -14.34 -2.93 -10.78
C ARG A 19 -12.95 -2.66 -11.36
N ILE A 20 -11.98 -2.27 -10.54
CA ILE A 20 -10.62 -1.97 -11.06
C ILE A 20 -9.91 -3.22 -11.53
N SER A 21 -10.13 -4.37 -10.87
CA SER A 21 -9.52 -5.64 -11.24
C SER A 21 -9.95 -6.14 -12.62
N MET A 22 -11.16 -5.78 -13.05
CA MET A 22 -11.67 -6.11 -14.39
C MET A 22 -11.12 -5.19 -15.50
N LEU A 23 -10.40 -4.12 -15.16
CA LEU A 23 -9.83 -3.19 -16.14
C LEU A 23 -8.47 -3.63 -16.67
N ARG A 24 -7.83 -4.63 -16.07
CA ARG A 24 -6.60 -5.22 -16.57
C ARG A 24 -6.81 -5.83 -17.96
N GLN A 25 -5.81 -5.67 -18.80
CA GLN A 25 -5.73 -6.33 -20.09
C GLN A 25 -4.41 -7.09 -20.22
N GLU A 26 -4.43 -8.09 -21.06
CA GLU A 26 -3.26 -8.82 -21.52
C GLU A 26 -3.40 -9.02 -23.01
N ARG A 27 -2.50 -8.42 -23.81
CA ARG A 27 -2.54 -8.42 -25.27
C ARG A 27 -3.93 -8.04 -25.82
N GLY A 28 -4.46 -6.91 -25.33
CA GLY A 28 -5.76 -6.38 -25.74
C GLY A 28 -7.00 -7.13 -25.25
N ALA A 29 -6.87 -8.25 -24.52
CA ALA A 29 -7.98 -9.00 -23.96
C ALA A 29 -8.14 -8.73 -22.44
N PRO A 30 -9.38 -8.66 -21.90
CA PRO A 30 -9.60 -8.59 -20.47
C PRO A 30 -8.97 -9.79 -19.72
N TYR A 31 -8.32 -9.52 -18.61
CA TYR A 31 -7.67 -10.52 -17.79
C TYR A 31 -8.05 -10.34 -16.31
N PRO A 32 -9.09 -11.04 -15.82
CA PRO A 32 -9.53 -10.93 -14.42
C PRO A 32 -8.51 -11.58 -13.47
N THR A 33 -8.57 -11.20 -12.19
CA THR A 33 -7.77 -11.83 -11.14
C THR A 33 -8.01 -13.34 -11.07
N PHE A 34 -6.96 -14.09 -10.79
CA PHE A 34 -7.06 -15.56 -10.59
C PHE A 34 -7.36 -15.93 -9.13
N TYR A 35 -7.16 -15.03 -8.18
CA TYR A 35 -7.51 -15.24 -6.78
C TYR A 35 -8.97 -14.88 -6.51
N LYS A 36 -9.54 -15.48 -5.45
CA LYS A 36 -10.91 -15.20 -5.01
C LYS A 36 -11.08 -13.73 -4.64
N MET A 37 -12.09 -13.10 -5.19
CA MET A 37 -12.64 -11.83 -4.73
C MET A 37 -14.05 -12.02 -4.22
N ASP A 38 -14.37 -11.42 -3.08
CA ASP A 38 -15.71 -11.46 -2.54
C ASP A 38 -16.62 -10.44 -3.23
N GLY A 39 -17.87 -10.82 -3.47
CA GLY A 39 -18.93 -9.93 -3.91
C GLY A 39 -19.52 -9.14 -2.72
N TRP A 40 -20.37 -8.16 -3.05
CA TRP A 40 -21.09 -7.35 -2.06
C TRP A 40 -22.45 -7.93 -1.68
N TYR A 41 -22.99 -7.49 -0.53
CA TYR A 41 -24.35 -7.81 -0.14
C TYR A 41 -25.35 -6.97 -0.93
N THR A 42 -26.37 -7.62 -1.46
CA THR A 42 -27.37 -6.97 -2.33
C THR A 42 -28.58 -6.42 -1.58
N ASN A 43 -28.66 -6.60 -0.26
CA ASN A 43 -29.76 -6.14 0.57
C ASN A 43 -29.26 -5.71 1.94
N ILE A 44 -29.44 -4.45 2.30
CA ILE A 44 -29.01 -3.86 3.56
C ILE A 44 -30.17 -3.14 4.22
N CYS A 45 -30.30 -3.29 5.53
CA CYS A 45 -31.20 -2.53 6.38
C CYS A 45 -30.39 -1.54 7.21
N PHE A 46 -30.59 -0.25 6.97
CA PHE A 46 -30.03 0.83 7.80
C PHE A 46 -31.03 1.19 8.89
N SER A 47 -30.58 1.41 10.13
CA SER A 47 -31.46 1.70 11.25
C SER A 47 -30.93 2.82 12.12
N ARG A 48 -31.85 3.66 12.61
CA ARG A 48 -31.56 4.75 13.54
C ARG A 48 -32.78 5.03 14.41
N ASP A 49 -32.59 5.07 15.73
CA ASP A 49 -33.57 5.69 16.63
C ASP A 49 -33.29 7.19 16.70
N TYR A 50 -34.37 8.01 16.61
CA TYR A 50 -34.23 9.45 16.68
C TYR A 50 -35.28 10.06 17.62
N CYS A 51 -35.02 11.29 18.10
CA CYS A 51 -35.96 12.10 18.84
C CYS A 51 -35.91 13.54 18.31
N LEU A 52 -37.04 14.07 17.83
CA LEU A 52 -37.17 15.43 17.31
C LEU A 52 -38.14 16.26 18.17
N ASP A 53 -37.81 17.53 18.37
CA ASP A 53 -38.70 18.47 19.06
C ASP A 53 -39.91 18.85 18.22
N GLU A 54 -39.73 19.00 16.89
CA GLU A 54 -40.75 19.33 15.92
C GLU A 54 -40.68 18.36 14.72
N ALA A 55 -41.80 18.23 14.01
CA ALA A 55 -41.84 17.41 12.79
C ALA A 55 -41.02 18.07 11.66
N GLU A 56 -40.22 17.26 10.96
CA GLU A 56 -39.35 17.69 9.88
C GLU A 56 -39.61 16.90 8.60
N THR A 57 -39.18 17.44 7.46
CA THR A 57 -39.17 16.71 6.19
C THR A 57 -37.74 16.32 5.86
N ALA A 58 -37.51 15.01 5.61
CA ALA A 58 -36.24 14.48 5.18
C ALA A 58 -36.26 14.13 3.68
N VAL A 59 -35.11 14.32 3.03
CA VAL A 59 -34.83 13.78 1.70
C VAL A 59 -34.05 12.47 1.88
N VAL A 60 -34.56 11.39 1.30
CA VAL A 60 -33.94 10.07 1.33
C VAL A 60 -33.50 9.68 -0.08
N THR A 61 -32.21 9.62 -0.32
CA THR A 61 -31.60 9.16 -1.58
C THR A 61 -30.96 7.80 -1.34
N CYS A 62 -31.06 6.90 -2.30
CA CYS A 62 -30.56 5.54 -2.18
C CYS A 62 -29.75 5.15 -3.42
N GLU A 63 -28.69 4.37 -3.24
CA GLU A 63 -28.18 3.53 -4.31
C GLU A 63 -28.91 2.19 -4.23
N GLY A 64 -29.88 1.97 -5.11
CA GLY A 64 -30.85 0.89 -5.09
C GLY A 64 -32.25 1.37 -4.77
N GLU A 65 -33.16 0.42 -4.55
CA GLU A 65 -34.57 0.64 -4.26
C GLU A 65 -35.02 -0.19 -3.06
N GLY A 66 -36.10 0.25 -2.40
CA GLY A 66 -36.63 -0.52 -1.28
C GLY A 66 -37.75 0.18 -0.54
N TYR A 67 -37.71 0.12 0.77
CA TYR A 67 -38.76 0.72 1.61
C TYR A 67 -38.22 1.24 2.93
N ILE A 68 -38.92 2.24 3.46
CA ILE A 68 -38.72 2.85 4.76
C ILE A 68 -39.78 2.29 5.71
N LEU A 69 -39.43 1.90 6.89
CA LEU A 69 -40.30 1.65 8.04
C LEU A 69 -40.04 2.76 9.07
N LEU A 70 -41.05 3.58 9.27
CA LEU A 70 -41.09 4.57 10.35
C LEU A 70 -42.09 4.04 11.37
N ASP A 71 -41.58 3.49 12.48
CA ASP A 71 -42.31 2.64 13.40
C ASP A 71 -42.97 1.48 12.64
N GLU A 72 -44.29 1.48 12.46
CA GLU A 72 -45.04 0.45 11.72
C GLU A 72 -45.50 0.89 10.33
N GLN A 73 -45.30 2.18 9.96
CA GLN A 73 -45.73 2.72 8.66
C GLN A 73 -44.66 2.50 7.59
N ARG A 74 -45.11 2.09 6.42
CA ARG A 74 -44.22 1.79 5.28
C ARG A 74 -44.30 2.85 4.20
N TYR A 75 -43.14 3.32 3.72
CA TYR A 75 -42.99 4.28 2.63
C TYR A 75 -42.00 3.74 1.59
N PRO A 76 -42.02 4.20 0.34
CA PRO A 76 -40.99 3.84 -0.65
C PRO A 76 -39.63 4.45 -0.31
N ALA A 77 -38.54 3.77 -0.72
CA ALA A 77 -37.18 4.30 -0.74
C ALA A 77 -36.63 4.14 -2.18
N PRO A 78 -36.06 5.22 -2.81
CA PRO A 78 -35.89 6.58 -2.25
C PRO A 78 -37.16 7.33 -1.99
N ASN A 79 -37.11 8.43 -1.21
CA ASN A 79 -38.23 9.27 -0.87
C ASN A 79 -37.82 10.78 -0.78
N PRO A 80 -38.28 11.63 -1.68
CA PRO A 80 -37.83 13.02 -1.71
C PRO A 80 -38.46 13.93 -0.61
N ALA A 81 -39.48 13.43 0.11
CA ALA A 81 -40.20 14.23 1.10
C ALA A 81 -40.81 13.33 2.20
N LEU A 82 -39.98 12.60 2.92
CA LEU A 82 -40.38 11.79 4.06
C LEU A 82 -40.66 12.69 5.26
N LEU A 83 -41.92 12.66 5.77
CA LEU A 83 -42.24 13.34 7.00
C LEU A 83 -41.73 12.54 8.21
N LEU A 84 -40.86 13.17 8.99
CA LEU A 84 -40.36 12.66 10.28
C LEU A 84 -41.17 13.32 11.39
N PRO A 85 -42.01 12.60 12.15
CA PRO A 85 -42.83 13.20 13.22
C PRO A 85 -41.96 13.62 14.42
N ALA A 86 -42.45 14.55 15.21
CA ALA A 86 -41.87 14.93 16.49
C ALA A 86 -42.01 13.79 17.50
N GLY A 87 -41.05 13.69 18.44
CA GLY A 87 -40.96 12.64 19.44
C GLY A 87 -39.92 11.59 19.13
N SER A 88 -39.96 10.52 19.88
CA SER A 88 -39.01 9.39 19.75
C SER A 88 -39.59 8.33 18.81
N HIS A 89 -38.85 8.03 17.75
CA HIS A 89 -39.29 7.11 16.71
C HIS A 89 -38.14 6.20 16.28
N LYS A 90 -38.48 5.03 15.70
CA LYS A 90 -37.54 4.10 15.08
C LYS A 90 -37.67 4.21 13.56
N LEU A 91 -36.54 4.50 12.89
CA LEU A 91 -36.42 4.58 11.45
C LEU A 91 -35.56 3.42 10.93
N GLN A 92 -36.12 2.64 10.02
CA GLN A 92 -35.42 1.55 9.33
C GLN A 92 -35.59 1.72 7.82
N ILE A 93 -34.51 1.66 7.07
CA ILE A 93 -34.50 1.81 5.62
C ILE A 93 -33.84 0.61 4.99
N ARG A 94 -34.63 -0.24 4.34
CA ARG A 94 -34.15 -1.44 3.66
C ARG A 94 -33.99 -1.13 2.17
N ILE A 95 -32.77 -1.33 1.68
CA ILE A 95 -32.38 -1.05 0.29
C ILE A 95 -31.85 -2.32 -0.34
N GLY A 96 -32.35 -2.64 -1.55
CA GLY A 96 -31.85 -3.71 -2.41
C GLY A 96 -31.22 -3.14 -3.67
N CYS A 97 -30.05 -3.65 -4.06
CA CYS A 97 -29.38 -3.32 -5.33
C CYS A 97 -28.56 -4.53 -5.81
N LEU A 98 -28.76 -4.94 -7.07
CA LEU A 98 -28.04 -6.08 -7.66
C LEU A 98 -26.74 -5.69 -8.37
N THR A 99 -26.64 -4.41 -8.78
CA THR A 99 -25.53 -3.93 -9.63
C THR A 99 -24.47 -3.15 -8.87
N ALA A 100 -24.75 -2.77 -7.62
CA ALA A 100 -23.85 -2.05 -6.74
C ALA A 100 -24.18 -2.34 -5.26
N PRO A 101 -23.31 -2.03 -4.30
CA PRO A 101 -23.64 -2.09 -2.89
C PRO A 101 -24.77 -1.13 -2.54
N PRO A 102 -25.82 -1.56 -1.80
CA PRO A 102 -26.83 -0.65 -1.30
C PRO A 102 -26.23 0.44 -0.43
N ALA A 103 -26.59 1.69 -0.69
CA ALA A 103 -26.13 2.84 0.10
C ALA A 103 -27.26 3.82 0.37
N LEU A 104 -27.14 4.57 1.47
CA LEU A 104 -28.15 5.51 1.96
C LEU A 104 -27.54 6.90 2.14
N TRP A 105 -28.28 7.92 1.68
CA TRP A 105 -28.13 9.32 2.04
C TRP A 105 -29.46 9.83 2.58
N LEU A 106 -29.49 10.32 3.80
CA LEU A 106 -30.65 10.95 4.41
C LEU A 106 -30.26 12.30 4.96
N GLU A 107 -31.03 13.32 4.64
CA GLU A 107 -30.83 14.69 5.09
C GLU A 107 -32.12 15.35 5.54
N SER A 108 -32.14 15.87 6.76
CA SER A 108 -33.14 16.80 7.30
C SER A 108 -32.44 17.84 8.17
N PRO A 109 -33.15 18.87 8.66
CA PRO A 109 -32.54 19.88 9.53
C PRO A 109 -31.83 19.32 10.77
N SER A 110 -32.38 18.27 11.39
CA SER A 110 -31.87 17.73 12.65
C SER A 110 -31.43 16.27 12.57
N LEU A 111 -31.72 15.54 11.50
CA LEU A 111 -31.32 14.14 11.30
C LEU A 111 -30.60 14.00 9.97
N ALA A 112 -29.38 13.42 10.03
CA ALA A 112 -28.57 13.13 8.86
C ALA A 112 -28.07 11.69 8.90
N SER A 113 -27.80 11.11 7.73
CA SER A 113 -27.05 9.84 7.64
C SER A 113 -25.57 10.09 7.93
N ASP A 114 -25.04 9.35 8.88
CA ASP A 114 -23.65 9.41 9.34
C ASP A 114 -23.24 8.07 9.99
N GLY A 115 -22.04 8.00 10.55
CA GLY A 115 -21.50 6.80 11.23
C GLY A 115 -22.24 6.38 12.51
N SER A 116 -23.25 7.13 12.95
CA SER A 116 -24.09 6.76 14.11
C SER A 116 -25.26 5.85 13.75
N TRP A 117 -25.50 5.63 12.45
CA TRP A 117 -26.46 4.63 11.96
C TRP A 117 -25.91 3.22 12.10
N THR A 118 -26.81 2.26 12.15
CA THR A 118 -26.45 0.83 12.08
C THR A 118 -26.84 0.25 10.74
N ALA A 119 -26.11 -0.76 10.31
CA ALA A 119 -26.34 -1.53 9.08
C ALA A 119 -26.44 -3.03 9.38
N ASP A 120 -27.35 -3.73 8.71
CA ASP A 120 -27.62 -5.15 8.86
C ASP A 120 -27.85 -5.77 7.46
N CYS A 121 -27.07 -6.81 7.14
CA CYS A 121 -27.20 -7.57 5.89
C CYS A 121 -28.10 -8.82 6.02
N GLY A 122 -28.69 -9.07 7.19
CA GLY A 122 -29.56 -10.21 7.46
C GLY A 122 -28.86 -11.55 7.72
N LEU A 123 -27.53 -11.57 7.66
CA LEU A 123 -26.73 -12.79 7.84
C LEU A 123 -25.80 -12.73 9.05
N ALA A 124 -25.55 -11.55 9.58
CA ALA A 124 -24.56 -11.30 10.61
C ALA A 124 -25.11 -10.34 11.68
N GLN A 125 -24.25 -9.93 12.60
CA GLN A 125 -24.58 -8.95 13.60
C GLN A 125 -24.82 -7.59 12.96
N THR A 126 -25.72 -6.81 13.55
CA THR A 126 -25.87 -5.38 13.27
C THR A 126 -24.59 -4.65 13.62
N VAL A 127 -24.05 -3.87 12.69
CA VAL A 127 -22.79 -3.14 12.81
C VAL A 127 -22.99 -1.65 12.60
N PRO A 128 -22.10 -0.77 13.10
CA PRO A 128 -22.08 0.63 12.70
C PRO A 128 -21.96 0.77 11.19
N ALA A 129 -22.72 1.68 10.57
CA ALA A 129 -22.63 1.94 9.14
C ALA A 129 -21.29 2.62 8.81
N ALA A 130 -20.69 2.24 7.69
CA ALA A 130 -19.50 2.91 7.19
C ALA A 130 -19.88 4.20 6.44
N VAL A 131 -19.16 5.28 6.72
CA VAL A 131 -19.23 6.53 5.96
C VAL A 131 -18.36 6.41 4.73
N LEU A 132 -18.89 6.84 3.57
CA LEU A 132 -18.21 6.72 2.29
C LEU A 132 -17.52 8.03 1.87
N PRO A 133 -16.46 7.98 1.03
CA PRO A 133 -15.73 9.18 0.59
C PRO A 133 -16.45 10.01 -0.47
N VAL A 134 -17.73 9.76 -0.72
CA VAL A 134 -18.56 10.46 -1.71
C VAL A 134 -19.38 11.53 -1.01
N GLN A 135 -19.25 12.79 -1.45
CA GLN A 135 -19.85 13.96 -0.79
C GLN A 135 -21.10 14.50 -1.49
N ASP A 136 -21.40 14.01 -2.70
CA ASP A 136 -22.52 14.50 -3.51
C ASP A 136 -23.70 13.52 -3.46
N PRO A 137 -24.89 13.95 -2.94
CA PRO A 137 -26.07 13.08 -2.92
C PRO A 137 -26.60 12.71 -4.31
N ALA A 138 -26.28 13.49 -5.35
CA ALA A 138 -26.66 13.19 -6.72
C ALA A 138 -25.74 12.16 -7.40
N SER A 139 -24.58 11.86 -6.79
CA SER A 139 -23.59 10.91 -7.31
C SER A 139 -23.62 9.63 -6.48
N PRO A 140 -24.13 8.51 -7.00
CA PRO A 140 -24.15 7.26 -6.25
C PRO A 140 -22.72 6.76 -5.99
N PRO A 141 -22.45 6.11 -4.84
CA PRO A 141 -21.11 5.62 -4.47
C PRO A 141 -20.45 4.73 -5.52
N SER A 142 -21.20 3.92 -6.27
CA SER A 142 -20.65 3.11 -7.36
C SER A 142 -20.09 3.92 -8.54
N ALA A 143 -20.56 5.15 -8.71
CA ALA A 143 -20.08 6.08 -9.73
C ALA A 143 -18.80 6.83 -9.33
N TRP A 144 -18.30 6.64 -8.11
CA TRP A 144 -17.07 7.30 -7.67
C TRP A 144 -15.91 6.97 -8.59
N ARG A 145 -15.20 8.01 -9.01
CA ARG A 145 -14.01 7.94 -9.85
C ARG A 145 -13.00 8.95 -9.37
N LEU A 146 -11.74 8.68 -9.64
CA LEU A 146 -10.69 9.64 -9.41
C LEU A 146 -10.84 10.84 -10.36
N PRO A 147 -10.51 12.05 -9.91
CA PRO A 147 -10.49 13.22 -10.78
C PRO A 147 -9.38 13.12 -11.82
N THR A 148 -9.50 13.93 -12.87
CA THR A 148 -8.51 13.98 -13.94
C THR A 148 -7.93 15.38 -14.07
N MET A 149 -6.64 15.44 -14.42
CA MET A 149 -5.94 16.67 -14.80
C MET A 149 -5.46 16.55 -16.25
N ARG A 150 -5.54 17.65 -17.01
CA ARG A 150 -5.03 17.68 -18.38
C ARG A 150 -3.51 17.78 -18.39
N TRP A 151 -2.86 16.82 -19.06
CA TRP A 151 -1.46 16.89 -19.45
C TRP A 151 -1.35 17.11 -20.96
N GLU A 152 -0.44 17.97 -21.36
CA GLU A 152 -0.09 18.13 -22.75
C GLU A 152 0.91 17.04 -23.18
N ILE A 153 0.85 16.63 -24.42
CA ILE A 153 1.80 15.69 -25.00
C ILE A 153 3.17 16.36 -25.09
N ALA A 154 4.20 15.75 -24.49
CA ALA A 154 5.55 16.29 -24.47
C ALA A 154 6.21 16.26 -25.85
N ALA A 155 6.01 15.17 -26.60
CA ALA A 155 6.50 15.03 -27.97
C ALA A 155 5.55 14.17 -28.80
N GLN A 156 5.54 14.43 -30.11
CA GLN A 156 4.80 13.59 -31.08
C GLN A 156 5.58 13.42 -32.40
N ARG A 157 5.43 12.25 -33.01
CA ARG A 157 6.15 11.88 -34.23
C ARG A 157 5.22 11.12 -35.18
N SER A 158 5.08 11.62 -36.42
CA SER A 158 4.35 10.90 -37.47
C SER A 158 5.22 9.77 -38.02
N LEU A 159 4.68 8.57 -38.04
CA LEU A 159 5.32 7.35 -38.56
C LEU A 159 4.44 6.72 -39.67
N PRO A 160 4.98 5.80 -40.48
CA PRO A 160 4.17 5.09 -41.48
C PRO A 160 2.98 4.33 -40.85
N GLN A 161 3.11 3.85 -39.58
CA GLN A 161 2.08 3.11 -38.85
C GLN A 161 1.04 4.01 -38.18
N GLY A 162 1.31 5.31 -37.98
CA GLY A 162 0.42 6.23 -37.28
C GLY A 162 1.13 7.38 -36.59
N LEU A 163 0.48 7.96 -35.58
CA LEU A 163 1.04 9.02 -34.75
C LEU A 163 1.53 8.42 -33.43
N LEU A 164 2.84 8.51 -33.19
CA LEU A 164 3.41 8.19 -31.88
C LEU A 164 3.40 9.45 -31.02
N VAL A 165 2.86 9.33 -29.80
CA VAL A 165 2.87 10.37 -28.76
C VAL A 165 3.74 9.91 -27.58
N ASP A 166 4.46 10.86 -26.95
CA ASP A 166 5.26 10.66 -25.74
C ASP A 166 4.80 11.65 -24.68
N LEU A 167 4.47 11.17 -23.50
CA LEU A 167 4.10 12.00 -22.35
C LEU A 167 5.33 12.64 -21.65
N GLY A 168 6.54 12.19 -22.00
CA GLY A 168 7.79 12.60 -21.35
C GLY A 168 8.10 11.84 -20.08
N ARG A 169 7.10 11.28 -19.42
CA ARG A 169 7.20 10.37 -18.26
C ARG A 169 5.99 9.46 -18.20
N GLU A 170 6.10 8.41 -17.38
CA GLU A 170 5.00 7.48 -17.15
C GLU A 170 3.77 8.19 -16.60
N GLY A 171 2.56 7.76 -17.06
CA GLY A 171 1.29 8.29 -16.63
C GLY A 171 0.18 7.25 -16.66
N MET A 172 -0.86 7.47 -15.85
CA MET A 172 -2.07 6.68 -15.84
C MET A 172 -3.28 7.56 -16.12
N GLY A 173 -4.01 7.29 -17.21
CA GLY A 173 -5.13 8.13 -17.60
C GLY A 173 -5.73 7.78 -18.94
N MET A 174 -6.50 8.70 -19.51
CA MET A 174 -7.22 8.52 -20.77
C MET A 174 -6.64 9.43 -21.86
N LEU A 175 -6.30 8.85 -23.01
CA LEU A 175 -5.89 9.63 -24.16
C LEU A 175 -7.11 10.24 -24.83
N ALA A 176 -7.03 11.51 -25.19
CA ALA A 176 -8.05 12.27 -25.91
C ALA A 176 -7.47 12.85 -27.20
N PHE A 177 -8.28 12.92 -28.26
CA PHE A 177 -7.88 13.41 -29.58
C PHE A 177 -9.10 13.73 -30.44
N THR A 178 -8.88 14.40 -31.57
CA THR A 178 -9.93 14.63 -32.56
C THR A 178 -9.59 13.86 -33.86
N PRO A 179 -10.41 12.85 -34.25
CA PRO A 179 -10.24 12.13 -35.53
C PRO A 179 -10.42 13.04 -36.74
N LEU A 180 -9.62 12.83 -37.80
CA LEU A 180 -9.72 13.58 -39.06
C LEU A 180 -10.55 12.86 -40.11
N ALA A 181 -10.93 11.61 -39.91
CA ALA A 181 -11.76 10.80 -40.81
C ALA A 181 -12.67 9.87 -40.00
N ASP A 182 -13.77 9.42 -40.63
CA ASP A 182 -14.56 8.30 -40.12
C ASP A 182 -13.77 6.99 -40.25
N GLY A 183 -13.87 6.10 -39.25
CA GLY A 183 -13.21 4.81 -39.33
C GLY A 183 -12.92 4.19 -37.96
N LYS A 184 -11.93 3.31 -37.94
CA LYS A 184 -11.44 2.65 -36.75
C LYS A 184 -10.03 3.11 -36.44
N ILE A 185 -9.76 3.45 -35.18
CA ILE A 185 -8.43 3.71 -34.66
C ILE A 185 -8.04 2.61 -33.69
N THR A 186 -6.77 2.24 -33.65
CA THR A 186 -6.20 1.35 -32.61
C THR A 186 -5.11 2.12 -31.87
N LEU A 187 -5.17 2.08 -30.55
CA LEU A 187 -4.18 2.68 -29.66
C LEU A 187 -3.36 1.55 -29.06
N TYR A 188 -2.04 1.62 -29.24
CA TYR A 188 -1.06 0.70 -28.64
C TYR A 188 -0.31 1.46 -27.57
N TYR A 189 -0.55 1.09 -26.31
CA TYR A 189 0.06 1.74 -25.14
C TYR A 189 1.37 1.07 -24.79
N GLY A 190 2.36 1.84 -24.37
CA GLY A 190 3.65 1.31 -23.93
C GLY A 190 4.25 2.15 -22.81
N GLU A 191 4.83 1.49 -21.84
CA GLU A 191 5.75 2.10 -20.85
C GLU A 191 7.10 2.42 -21.51
N SER A 192 7.43 1.74 -22.61
CA SER A 192 8.56 2.04 -23.50
C SER A 192 8.11 2.36 -24.93
N GLU A 193 8.95 3.07 -25.69
CA GLU A 193 8.70 3.31 -27.12
C GLU A 193 8.65 1.98 -27.90
N ALA A 194 9.52 1.04 -27.54
CA ALA A 194 9.58 -0.27 -28.16
C ALA A 194 8.27 -1.04 -28.00
N GLU A 195 7.64 -1.00 -26.83
CA GLU A 195 6.35 -1.64 -26.58
C GLU A 195 5.23 -1.03 -27.44
N ALA A 196 5.11 0.30 -27.48
CA ALA A 196 4.07 0.96 -28.27
C ALA A 196 4.23 0.67 -29.78
N LEU A 197 5.47 0.56 -30.28
CA LEU A 197 5.77 0.25 -31.68
C LEU A 197 5.65 -1.23 -32.02
N ALA A 198 5.67 -2.12 -31.05
CA ALA A 198 5.47 -3.55 -31.24
C ALA A 198 4.00 -3.93 -31.56
N MET A 199 3.07 -2.98 -31.47
CA MET A 199 1.67 -3.12 -31.86
C MET A 199 0.98 -4.30 -31.13
N ASP A 200 0.60 -5.36 -31.84
CA ASP A 200 -0.14 -6.50 -31.28
C ASP A 200 0.68 -7.32 -30.26
N GLU A 201 1.97 -7.06 -30.11
CA GLU A 201 2.82 -7.62 -29.04
C GLU A 201 2.85 -6.76 -27.77
N ALA A 202 2.34 -5.50 -27.84
CA ALA A 202 2.15 -4.68 -26.64
C ALA A 202 1.17 -5.34 -25.66
N GLU A 203 1.41 -5.17 -24.37
CA GLU A 203 0.54 -5.76 -23.35
C GLU A 203 -0.85 -5.14 -23.36
N VAL A 204 -0.95 -3.84 -23.63
CA VAL A 204 -2.21 -3.11 -23.61
C VAL A 204 -2.45 -2.41 -24.94
N TYR A 205 -3.55 -2.77 -25.61
CA TYR A 205 -4.05 -2.03 -26.76
C TYR A 205 -5.58 -2.10 -26.84
N GLU A 206 -6.19 -1.12 -27.48
CA GLU A 206 -7.64 -1.06 -27.64
C GLU A 206 -8.02 -0.34 -28.93
N ALA A 207 -9.20 -0.64 -29.43
CA ALA A 207 -9.69 -0.06 -30.66
C ALA A 207 -11.03 0.62 -30.47
N ALA A 208 -11.23 1.74 -31.16
CA ALA A 208 -12.45 2.51 -31.13
C ALA A 208 -12.94 2.92 -32.53
N ALA A 209 -14.26 3.02 -32.67
CA ALA A 209 -14.87 3.63 -33.83
C ALA A 209 -14.86 5.16 -33.69
N CYS A 210 -14.48 5.86 -34.74
CA CYS A 210 -14.32 7.31 -34.75
C CYS A 210 -15.20 7.96 -35.83
N ARG A 211 -15.62 9.20 -35.54
CA ARG A 211 -16.26 10.09 -36.52
C ARG A 211 -15.40 11.33 -36.74
N ALA A 212 -15.29 11.74 -37.97
CA ALA A 212 -14.49 12.89 -38.38
C ALA A 212 -14.93 14.17 -37.65
N GLY A 213 -14.00 14.84 -36.98
CA GLY A 213 -14.20 16.11 -36.29
C GLY A 213 -14.90 16.00 -34.91
N GLU A 214 -15.36 14.83 -34.47
CA GLU A 214 -15.92 14.65 -33.13
C GLU A 214 -14.79 14.38 -32.10
N PRO A 215 -14.55 15.28 -31.12
CA PRO A 215 -13.56 15.01 -30.07
C PRO A 215 -13.88 13.72 -29.32
N MET A 216 -12.86 12.94 -29.03
CA MET A 216 -12.96 11.65 -28.39
C MET A 216 -12.06 11.57 -27.16
N VAL A 217 -12.56 10.96 -26.09
CA VAL A 217 -11.79 10.54 -24.92
C VAL A 217 -11.91 9.02 -24.80
N MET A 218 -10.79 8.33 -24.66
CA MET A 218 -10.82 6.88 -24.43
C MET A 218 -11.49 6.59 -23.10
N PRO A 219 -12.34 5.54 -23.01
CA PRO A 219 -13.24 5.36 -21.86
C PRO A 219 -12.56 4.81 -20.60
N VAL A 220 -11.35 4.27 -20.74
CA VAL A 220 -10.63 3.59 -19.65
C VAL A 220 -9.25 4.20 -19.49
N ALA A 221 -8.87 4.50 -18.25
CA ALA A 221 -7.52 4.91 -17.91
C ALA A 221 -6.53 3.77 -18.17
N ARG A 222 -5.44 4.07 -18.91
CA ARG A 222 -4.36 3.15 -19.24
C ARG A 222 -3.02 3.73 -18.78
N ALA A 223 -2.13 2.83 -18.38
CA ALA A 223 -0.73 3.17 -18.14
C ALA A 223 -0.03 3.41 -19.48
N MET A 224 0.74 4.48 -19.58
CA MET A 224 1.58 4.75 -20.75
C MET A 224 2.60 5.85 -20.47
N ARG A 225 3.76 5.73 -21.08
CA ARG A 225 4.59 6.85 -21.45
C ARG A 225 4.42 7.15 -22.93
N TYR A 226 4.33 6.11 -23.76
CA TYR A 226 4.17 6.18 -25.18
C TYR A 226 2.83 5.60 -25.63
N CYS A 227 2.25 6.14 -26.73
CA CYS A 227 1.12 5.52 -27.40
C CYS A 227 1.21 5.72 -28.91
N LEU A 228 1.06 4.62 -29.66
CA LEU A 228 0.90 4.67 -31.11
C LEU A 228 -0.58 4.68 -31.46
N LEU A 229 -1.05 5.77 -32.07
CA LEU A 229 -2.39 5.91 -32.63
C LEU A 229 -2.36 5.49 -34.12
N SER A 230 -2.91 4.33 -34.43
CA SER A 230 -2.85 3.71 -35.79
C SER A 230 -4.24 3.59 -36.43
N GLY A 231 -4.31 3.67 -37.72
CA GLY A 231 -5.52 3.52 -38.53
C GLY A 231 -5.99 4.80 -39.20
N ILE A 232 -6.43 5.80 -38.49
CA ILE A 232 -6.85 7.10 -39.00
C ILE A 232 -6.02 8.23 -38.42
N ALA A 233 -5.87 9.32 -39.18
CA ALA A 233 -5.18 10.51 -38.70
C ALA A 233 -5.99 11.23 -37.62
N VAL A 234 -5.29 11.76 -36.64
CA VAL A 234 -5.87 12.54 -35.53
C VAL A 234 -5.17 13.89 -35.41
N LYS A 235 -5.80 14.81 -34.69
CA LYS A 235 -5.21 16.09 -34.30
C LYS A 235 -5.47 16.38 -32.83
N ASP A 236 -4.71 17.33 -32.28
CA ASP A 236 -4.86 17.86 -30.93
C ASP A 236 -4.90 16.76 -29.85
N PRO A 237 -3.96 15.78 -29.84
CA PRO A 237 -3.92 14.79 -28.77
C PRO A 237 -3.54 15.43 -27.45
N TYR A 238 -4.22 15.02 -26.36
CA TYR A 238 -3.87 15.37 -24.98
C TYR A 238 -4.19 14.20 -24.06
N PHE A 239 -3.66 14.23 -22.85
CA PHE A 239 -3.84 13.18 -21.87
C PHE A 239 -4.63 13.68 -20.67
N LEU A 240 -5.64 12.94 -20.25
CA LEU A 240 -6.37 13.15 -19.01
C LEU A 240 -5.76 12.25 -17.94
N TYR A 241 -4.75 12.79 -17.24
CA TYR A 241 -4.08 12.11 -16.14
C TYR A 241 -5.07 11.93 -14.98
N GLU A 242 -5.28 10.68 -14.59
CA GLU A 242 -6.18 10.31 -13.49
C GLU A 242 -5.36 10.21 -12.20
N VAL A 243 -5.68 10.97 -11.18
CA VAL A 243 -4.90 11.09 -9.96
C VAL A 243 -5.79 11.15 -8.73
N LEU A 244 -5.39 10.50 -7.64
CA LEU A 244 -5.92 10.79 -6.31
C LEU A 244 -5.25 12.08 -5.82
N PRO A 245 -6.00 13.16 -5.54
CA PRO A 245 -5.40 14.39 -5.05
C PRO A 245 -4.77 14.18 -3.68
N HIS A 246 -3.47 14.43 -3.59
CA HIS A 246 -2.72 14.39 -2.34
C HIS A 246 -2.06 15.73 -2.07
N GLU A 247 -2.04 16.12 -0.80
CA GLU A 247 -1.00 17.02 -0.32
C GLU A 247 0.33 16.26 -0.32
N ARG A 248 1.44 16.98 -0.43
CA ARG A 248 2.79 16.40 -0.38
C ARG A 248 3.49 16.88 0.90
N PRO A 249 3.06 16.39 2.08
CA PRO A 249 3.65 16.82 3.36
C PRO A 249 5.05 16.23 3.58
N GLY A 250 5.32 15.03 3.04
CA GLY A 250 6.64 14.41 3.10
C GLY A 250 7.57 14.96 2.02
N ARG A 251 8.82 15.30 2.41
CA ARG A 251 9.84 15.85 1.51
C ARG A 251 11.23 15.40 1.93
N PHE A 252 12.10 15.26 0.96
CA PHE A 252 13.51 15.01 1.17
C PHE A 252 14.34 15.69 0.08
N ALA A 253 15.48 16.24 0.46
CA ALA A 253 16.52 16.73 -0.45
C ALA A 253 17.90 16.52 0.19
N CYS A 254 18.94 16.39 -0.63
CA CYS A 254 20.29 16.18 -0.19
C CYS A 254 21.32 16.77 -1.18
N SER A 255 22.59 16.65 -0.83
CA SER A 255 23.72 17.16 -1.65
C SER A 255 23.95 16.40 -2.96
N SER A 256 23.33 15.23 -3.17
CA SER A 256 23.47 14.41 -4.37
C SER A 256 22.30 14.62 -5.32
N ASP A 257 22.55 15.18 -6.51
CA ASP A 257 21.53 15.32 -7.56
C ASP A 257 20.94 13.95 -7.96
N ARG A 258 21.77 12.89 -7.95
CA ARG A 258 21.34 11.54 -8.29
C ARG A 258 20.38 10.95 -7.25
N ILE A 259 20.67 11.11 -5.97
CA ILE A 259 19.77 10.66 -4.89
C ILE A 259 18.47 11.49 -4.90
N ASN A 260 18.54 12.79 -5.18
CA ASN A 260 17.35 13.64 -5.37
C ASN A 260 16.50 13.14 -6.56
N ALA A 261 17.12 12.80 -7.69
CA ALA A 261 16.41 12.23 -8.84
C ALA A 261 15.76 10.87 -8.52
N ILE A 262 16.46 10.00 -7.76
CA ILE A 262 15.89 8.73 -7.27
C ILE A 262 14.67 9.00 -6.40
N TYR A 263 14.74 9.95 -5.46
CA TYR A 263 13.61 10.30 -4.61
C TYR A 263 12.42 10.84 -5.42
N ASP A 264 12.65 11.70 -6.41
CA ASP A 264 11.59 12.27 -7.25
C ASP A 264 10.90 11.21 -8.11
N VAL A 265 11.66 10.29 -8.70
CA VAL A 265 11.09 9.18 -9.50
C VAL A 265 10.36 8.17 -8.60
N ALA A 266 10.88 7.89 -7.41
CA ALA A 266 10.19 7.07 -6.41
C ALA A 266 8.85 7.72 -5.99
N TYR A 267 8.85 9.04 -5.77
CA TYR A 267 7.63 9.77 -5.41
C TYR A 267 6.59 9.70 -6.54
N HIS A 268 7.02 9.88 -7.78
CA HIS A 268 6.14 9.74 -8.95
C HIS A 268 5.60 8.31 -9.09
N THR A 269 6.43 7.29 -8.88
CA THR A 269 6.00 5.88 -8.89
C THR A 269 4.93 5.61 -7.84
N MET A 270 5.16 6.07 -6.61
CA MET A 270 4.19 5.94 -5.52
C MET A 270 2.88 6.68 -5.82
N GLU A 271 2.95 7.90 -6.39
CA GLU A 271 1.77 8.68 -6.81
C GLU A 271 0.94 7.93 -7.86
N LEU A 272 1.59 7.35 -8.88
CA LEU A 272 0.92 6.58 -9.93
C LEU A 272 0.20 5.35 -9.40
N CYS A 273 0.78 4.66 -8.42
CA CYS A 273 0.21 3.45 -7.82
C CYS A 273 -0.76 3.74 -6.67
N THR A 274 -0.78 4.97 -6.12
CA THR A 274 -1.73 5.40 -5.08
C THR A 274 -2.99 5.97 -5.72
N ARG A 275 -4.02 5.15 -5.75
CA ARG A 275 -5.26 5.46 -6.47
C ARG A 275 -6.47 5.24 -5.56
N GLU A 276 -7.55 4.63 -6.05
CA GLU A 276 -8.64 4.16 -5.17
C GLU A 276 -8.11 3.26 -4.04
N PHE A 277 -7.04 2.54 -4.34
CA PHE A 277 -6.28 1.66 -3.48
C PHE A 277 -4.79 1.80 -3.78
N PHE A 278 -3.93 1.21 -2.98
CA PHE A 278 -2.57 0.93 -3.39
C PHE A 278 -2.57 -0.23 -4.39
N LEU A 279 -2.13 0.04 -5.61
CA LEU A 279 -1.95 -0.97 -6.65
C LEU A 279 -0.49 -1.42 -6.65
N ASP A 280 -0.26 -2.67 -7.05
CA ASP A 280 1.09 -3.20 -7.31
C ASP A 280 1.79 -2.44 -8.44
N GLY A 281 1.12 -2.31 -9.58
CA GLY A 281 1.56 -1.58 -10.76
C GLY A 281 0.38 -1.04 -11.54
N ILE A 282 0.66 -0.21 -12.56
CA ILE A 282 -0.40 0.47 -13.32
C ILE A 282 -0.68 -0.12 -14.70
N LYS A 283 0.27 -0.82 -15.30
CA LYS A 283 0.09 -1.48 -16.61
C LYS A 283 -0.49 -2.87 -16.44
N ARG A 284 0.29 -3.73 -15.87
CA ARG A 284 0.05 -5.14 -15.67
C ARG A 284 0.04 -5.43 -14.17
N ASP A 285 -0.59 -6.42 -13.80
CA ASP A 285 -1.50 -6.83 -12.79
C ASP A 285 -2.54 -5.76 -12.51
N ARG A 286 -2.22 -4.57 -12.02
CA ARG A 286 -3.18 -3.52 -11.68
C ARG A 286 -4.20 -4.03 -10.65
N TRP A 287 -3.69 -4.81 -9.71
CA TRP A 287 -4.45 -5.47 -8.66
C TRP A 287 -3.98 -5.04 -7.27
N LEU A 288 -4.63 -5.61 -6.26
CA LEU A 288 -4.21 -5.45 -4.87
C LEU A 288 -3.45 -6.70 -4.43
N TRP A 289 -2.22 -6.51 -3.98
CA TRP A 289 -1.36 -7.55 -3.45
C TRP A 289 -0.92 -7.17 -2.04
N ALA A 290 -0.97 -8.13 -1.07
CA ALA A 290 -0.76 -7.78 0.34
C ALA A 290 0.71 -7.46 0.66
N GLY A 291 1.67 -8.06 -0.04
CA GLY A 291 3.09 -7.71 0.08
C GLY A 291 3.37 -6.29 -0.38
N ASP A 292 2.83 -5.91 -1.54
CA ASP A 292 2.90 -4.55 -2.09
C ASP A 292 2.19 -3.53 -1.20
N ALA A 293 1.04 -3.91 -0.66
CA ALA A 293 0.27 -3.05 0.24
C ALA A 293 1.03 -2.72 1.51
N LEU A 294 1.78 -3.67 2.11
CA LEU A 294 2.61 -3.38 3.28
C LEU A 294 3.66 -2.33 2.96
N GLN A 295 4.42 -2.51 1.88
CA GLN A 295 5.44 -1.53 1.49
C GLN A 295 4.83 -0.18 1.15
N SER A 296 3.68 -0.17 0.45
CA SER A 296 2.94 1.06 0.15
C SER A 296 2.50 1.79 1.43
N VAL A 297 2.03 1.07 2.45
CA VAL A 297 1.70 1.64 3.77
C VAL A 297 2.94 2.24 4.43
N MET A 298 4.07 1.53 4.42
CA MET A 298 5.34 2.02 4.99
C MET A 298 5.80 3.30 4.29
N MET A 299 5.81 3.34 2.96
CA MET A 299 6.19 4.52 2.17
C MET A 299 5.21 5.69 2.35
N ASN A 300 3.92 5.40 2.42
CA ASN A 300 2.86 6.38 2.64
C ASN A 300 3.06 7.19 3.93
N HIS A 301 3.60 6.57 4.97
CA HIS A 301 3.89 7.26 6.24
C HIS A 301 4.98 8.35 6.11
N TYR A 302 5.81 8.29 5.08
CA TYR A 302 6.85 9.29 4.81
C TYR A 302 6.51 10.22 3.64
N THR A 303 5.36 10.03 2.97
CA THR A 303 4.97 10.78 1.77
C THR A 303 3.61 11.48 1.94
N PHE A 304 2.52 10.83 1.57
CA PHE A 304 1.18 11.40 1.57
C PHE A 304 0.51 11.36 2.95
N PHE A 305 0.82 10.37 3.76
CA PHE A 305 0.18 10.08 5.03
C PHE A 305 -1.36 9.90 4.90
N ASP A 306 -1.79 9.33 3.77
CA ASP A 306 -3.21 9.08 3.49
C ASP A 306 -3.67 7.77 4.15
N ARG A 307 -4.42 7.89 5.25
CA ARG A 307 -4.97 6.75 6.00
C ARG A 307 -6.11 6.07 5.27
N ASP A 308 -6.87 6.82 4.47
CA ASP A 308 -8.08 6.30 3.85
C ASP A 308 -7.75 5.32 2.74
N VAL A 309 -6.77 5.62 1.88
CA VAL A 309 -6.33 4.68 0.84
C VAL A 309 -5.70 3.43 1.43
N ALA A 310 -4.90 3.57 2.50
CA ALA A 310 -4.31 2.44 3.21
C ALA A 310 -5.39 1.50 3.76
N ARG A 311 -6.33 2.02 4.53
CA ARG A 311 -7.42 1.24 5.15
C ARG A 311 -8.38 0.65 4.13
N ARG A 312 -8.72 1.37 3.05
CA ARG A 312 -9.50 0.81 1.92
C ARG A 312 -8.80 -0.41 1.31
N THR A 313 -7.49 -0.30 1.07
CA THR A 313 -6.70 -1.41 0.51
C THR A 313 -6.72 -2.63 1.43
N LEU A 314 -6.48 -2.44 2.72
CA LEU A 314 -6.43 -3.53 3.70
C LEU A 314 -7.80 -4.20 3.92
N ARG A 315 -8.92 -3.43 3.86
CA ARG A 315 -10.28 -4.01 3.89
C ARG A 315 -10.55 -4.85 2.65
N ALA A 316 -10.22 -4.33 1.47
CA ALA A 316 -10.45 -5.03 0.21
C ALA A 316 -9.65 -6.34 0.11
N LEU A 317 -8.38 -6.33 0.53
CA LEU A 317 -7.51 -7.51 0.55
C LEU A 317 -8.05 -8.62 1.44
N ARG A 318 -8.57 -8.29 2.62
CA ARG A 318 -9.07 -9.29 3.58
C ARG A 318 -10.41 -9.90 3.13
N GLY A 319 -11.26 -9.14 2.50
CA GLY A 319 -12.58 -9.62 2.07
C GLY A 319 -13.51 -10.05 3.21
N LYS A 320 -14.35 -11.06 2.93
CA LYS A 320 -15.38 -11.60 3.84
C LYS A 320 -14.97 -12.93 4.46
N ASP A 321 -15.59 -13.25 5.59
CA ASP A 321 -15.56 -14.59 6.16
C ASP A 321 -16.59 -15.51 5.46
N PRO A 322 -16.39 -16.84 5.43
CA PRO A 322 -15.28 -17.56 6.05
C PRO A 322 -13.94 -17.37 5.33
N PHE A 323 -12.85 -17.31 6.11
CA PHE A 323 -11.48 -17.23 5.58
C PHE A 323 -10.97 -18.66 5.29
N GLU A 324 -10.92 -19.04 4.02
CA GLU A 324 -10.65 -20.41 3.56
C GLU A 324 -9.36 -20.55 2.75
N LYS A 325 -8.73 -19.43 2.41
CA LYS A 325 -7.48 -19.36 1.64
C LYS A 325 -6.64 -18.20 2.13
N HIS A 326 -5.34 -18.30 1.99
CA HIS A 326 -4.42 -17.18 2.21
C HIS A 326 -4.79 -15.96 1.35
N ILE A 327 -4.49 -14.76 1.85
CA ILE A 327 -4.69 -13.52 1.07
C ILE A 327 -3.92 -13.64 -0.24
N ASN A 328 -4.56 -13.32 -1.35
CA ASN A 328 -4.05 -13.51 -2.71
C ASN A 328 -3.62 -14.96 -3.04
N THR A 329 -4.03 -15.96 -2.26
CA THR A 329 -3.56 -17.35 -2.28
C THR A 329 -2.09 -17.54 -1.90
N ILE A 330 -1.41 -16.50 -1.41
CA ILE A 330 0.00 -16.48 -1.07
C ILE A 330 0.15 -16.55 0.45
N LEU A 331 0.97 -17.50 0.92
CA LEU A 331 1.10 -17.81 2.34
C LEU A 331 1.63 -16.62 3.14
N ASP A 332 2.78 -16.09 2.77
CA ASP A 332 3.44 -14.95 3.41
C ASP A 332 2.61 -13.66 3.34
N TYR A 333 1.82 -13.44 2.28
CA TYR A 333 0.99 -12.26 2.10
C TYR A 333 -0.09 -12.10 3.17
N THR A 334 -0.56 -13.21 3.75
CA THR A 334 -1.45 -13.16 4.90
C THR A 334 -0.78 -12.49 6.10
N PHE A 335 0.49 -12.75 6.34
CA PHE A 335 1.23 -12.17 7.46
C PHE A 335 1.63 -10.71 7.21
N TYR A 336 1.96 -10.33 5.97
CA TYR A 336 2.21 -8.93 5.59
C TYR A 336 0.97 -8.05 5.80
N TRP A 337 -0.23 -8.59 5.60
CA TRP A 337 -1.46 -7.87 5.92
C TRP A 337 -1.58 -7.53 7.41
N TYR A 338 -1.18 -8.43 8.33
CA TYR A 338 -1.10 -8.12 9.76
C TYR A 338 -0.11 -7.00 10.07
N MET A 339 1.05 -7.05 9.43
CA MET A 339 2.09 -6.04 9.60
C MET A 339 1.60 -4.66 9.13
N ALA A 340 0.90 -4.60 8.00
CA ALA A 340 0.34 -3.36 7.48
C ALA A 340 -0.72 -2.73 8.41
N ILE A 341 -1.58 -3.54 9.04
CA ILE A 341 -2.54 -3.06 10.05
C ILE A 341 -1.81 -2.51 11.28
N TRP A 342 -0.75 -3.19 11.72
CA TRP A 342 0.05 -2.75 12.84
C TRP A 342 0.78 -1.43 12.55
N ASP A 343 1.34 -1.27 11.36
CA ASP A 343 2.02 -0.06 10.95
C ASP A 343 1.04 1.12 10.84
N ASP A 344 -0.18 0.92 10.29
CA ASP A 344 -1.22 1.96 10.32
C ASP A 344 -1.45 2.47 11.75
N TYR A 345 -1.59 1.57 12.73
CA TYR A 345 -1.76 1.96 14.12
C TYR A 345 -0.53 2.67 14.70
N LEU A 346 0.66 2.11 14.49
CA LEU A 346 1.91 2.64 15.06
C LEU A 346 2.15 4.10 14.60
N TYR A 347 1.95 4.36 13.31
CA TYR A 347 2.20 5.69 12.76
C TYR A 347 1.04 6.66 12.98
N THR A 348 -0.21 6.20 12.97
CA THR A 348 -1.38 7.08 13.11
C THR A 348 -1.83 7.27 14.56
N GLY A 349 -1.56 6.32 15.46
CA GLY A 349 -2.07 6.29 16.83
C GLY A 349 -3.57 5.98 16.95
N ASP A 350 -4.23 5.69 15.84
CA ASP A 350 -5.68 5.44 15.78
C ASP A 350 -5.96 3.94 15.81
N ASP A 351 -6.37 3.43 16.98
CA ASP A 351 -6.68 2.01 17.19
C ASP A 351 -8.05 1.57 16.63
N SER A 352 -8.84 2.50 16.09
CA SER A 352 -10.17 2.20 15.58
C SER A 352 -10.16 1.17 14.46
N PHE A 353 -9.14 1.22 13.59
CA PHE A 353 -9.01 0.27 12.49
C PHE A 353 -8.62 -1.14 12.97
N ILE A 354 -7.72 -1.26 13.94
CA ILE A 354 -7.43 -2.56 14.57
C ILE A 354 -8.70 -3.14 15.20
N ARG A 355 -9.47 -2.34 15.96
CA ARG A 355 -10.73 -2.78 16.56
C ARG A 355 -11.74 -3.25 15.50
N GLU A 356 -11.86 -2.52 14.40
CA GLU A 356 -12.70 -2.91 13.26
C GLU A 356 -12.28 -4.25 12.68
N MET A 357 -10.97 -4.42 12.43
CA MET A 357 -10.43 -5.59 11.74
C MET A 357 -10.19 -6.80 12.65
N TYR A 358 -10.23 -6.62 13.98
CA TYR A 358 -9.89 -7.66 14.95
C TYR A 358 -10.65 -9.00 14.74
N PRO A 359 -11.97 -9.04 14.52
CA PRO A 359 -12.66 -10.30 14.24
C PRO A 359 -12.11 -11.02 12.99
N LYS A 360 -11.75 -10.25 11.95
CA LYS A 360 -11.16 -10.77 10.72
C LYS A 360 -9.70 -11.22 10.89
N MET A 361 -8.96 -10.56 11.78
CA MET A 361 -7.62 -11.00 12.19
C MET A 361 -7.70 -12.34 12.91
N VAL A 362 -8.65 -12.51 13.83
CA VAL A 362 -8.86 -13.79 14.54
C VAL A 362 -9.10 -14.93 13.55
N THR A 363 -10.07 -14.79 12.64
CA THR A 363 -10.42 -15.88 11.71
C THR A 363 -9.30 -16.21 10.73
N ALA A 364 -8.50 -15.21 10.30
CA ALA A 364 -7.33 -15.45 9.46
C ALA A 364 -6.21 -16.17 10.21
N LEU A 365 -5.95 -15.80 11.47
CA LEU A 365 -4.93 -16.47 12.27
C LEU A 365 -5.35 -17.90 12.64
N ASP A 366 -6.62 -18.12 13.03
CA ASP A 366 -7.14 -19.45 13.33
C ASP A 366 -7.00 -20.39 12.11
N PHE A 367 -7.25 -19.89 10.89
CA PHE A 367 -6.98 -20.62 9.66
C PHE A 367 -5.49 -21.00 9.53
N CYS A 368 -4.57 -20.04 9.72
CA CYS A 368 -3.13 -20.31 9.64
C CYS A 368 -2.70 -21.33 10.69
N LEU A 369 -3.13 -21.16 11.94
CA LEU A 369 -2.78 -22.07 13.04
C LEU A 369 -3.32 -23.49 12.84
N GLY A 370 -4.48 -23.64 12.20
CA GLY A 370 -5.05 -24.93 11.84
C GLY A 370 -4.31 -25.66 10.71
N ARG A 371 -3.41 -24.99 10.00
CA ARG A 371 -2.63 -25.53 8.87
C ARG A 371 -1.17 -25.86 9.22
N ARG A 372 -0.75 -25.62 10.47
CA ARG A 372 0.60 -26.02 10.91
C ARG A 372 0.75 -27.54 10.92
N ASN A 373 1.95 -28.01 10.59
CA ASN A 373 2.31 -29.42 10.66
C ASN A 373 2.49 -29.91 12.10
N GLY A 374 2.83 -31.20 12.27
CA GLY A 374 3.02 -31.82 13.59
C GLY A 374 4.13 -31.21 14.45
N ASP A 375 5.09 -30.52 13.85
CA ASP A 375 6.18 -29.77 14.50
C ASP A 375 5.80 -28.33 14.83
N GLY A 376 4.61 -27.90 14.44
CA GLY A 376 4.10 -26.56 14.66
C GLY A 376 4.52 -25.52 13.63
N PHE A 377 5.13 -25.93 12.53
CA PHE A 377 5.57 -25.06 11.45
C PHE A 377 4.51 -24.91 10.34
N MET A 378 4.55 -23.77 9.66
CA MET A 378 3.84 -23.54 8.41
C MET A 378 4.64 -24.14 7.24
N GLU A 379 3.94 -24.68 6.28
CA GLU A 379 4.45 -25.08 4.97
C GLU A 379 3.36 -24.91 3.92
N GLY A 380 3.74 -24.69 2.66
CA GLY A 380 2.78 -24.58 1.57
C GLY A 380 1.98 -25.87 1.39
N GLN A 381 0.66 -25.75 1.29
CA GLN A 381 -0.25 -26.87 1.05
C GLN A 381 -0.82 -26.80 -0.37
N PRO A 382 -1.38 -27.90 -0.91
CA PRO A 382 -2.00 -27.88 -2.23
C PRO A 382 -3.01 -26.73 -2.39
N GLY A 383 -2.74 -25.85 -3.37
CA GLY A 383 -3.55 -24.65 -3.64
C GLY A 383 -3.02 -23.36 -3.02
N ASP A 384 -1.96 -23.43 -2.20
CA ASP A 384 -1.21 -22.25 -1.77
C ASP A 384 -0.11 -21.92 -2.78
N TRP A 385 0.19 -20.65 -2.87
CA TRP A 385 1.39 -20.17 -3.52
C TRP A 385 2.36 -19.68 -2.43
N VAL A 386 3.56 -20.25 -2.40
CA VAL A 386 4.66 -19.77 -1.56
C VAL A 386 5.54 -18.94 -2.46
N PHE A 387 5.61 -17.65 -2.18
CA PHE A 387 6.24 -16.69 -3.10
C PHE A 387 7.63 -16.25 -2.67
N VAL A 388 7.76 -15.66 -1.50
CA VAL A 388 8.95 -14.99 -0.95
C VAL A 388 9.46 -13.87 -1.85
N ASP A 389 9.95 -14.18 -3.07
CA ASP A 389 10.50 -13.21 -4.02
C ASP A 389 10.53 -13.77 -5.46
N TRP A 390 10.64 -12.90 -6.45
CA TRP A 390 11.02 -13.27 -7.81
C TRP A 390 12.52 -13.51 -7.87
N ALA A 391 12.96 -14.70 -7.58
CA ALA A 391 14.36 -15.10 -7.59
C ALA A 391 14.53 -16.44 -8.27
N ASP A 392 15.53 -16.53 -9.15
CA ASP A 392 15.87 -17.76 -9.85
C ASP A 392 16.34 -18.83 -8.86
N ASN A 393 15.84 -20.06 -9.04
CA ASN A 393 16.23 -21.23 -8.27
C ASN A 393 16.02 -21.13 -6.74
N LEU A 394 15.10 -20.25 -6.29
CA LEU A 394 14.75 -20.15 -4.88
C LEU A 394 13.85 -21.34 -4.49
N PRO A 395 14.28 -22.23 -3.56
CA PRO A 395 13.40 -23.28 -3.06
C PRO A 395 12.24 -22.68 -2.26
N VAL A 396 11.01 -23.07 -2.59
CA VAL A 396 9.77 -22.63 -1.92
C VAL A 396 8.95 -23.80 -1.39
N ASP A 397 9.52 -24.99 -1.38
CA ASP A 397 8.89 -26.21 -0.85
C ASP A 397 9.49 -26.61 0.52
N GLY A 398 8.65 -27.15 1.39
CA GLY A 398 8.99 -27.45 2.78
C GLY A 398 8.74 -26.28 3.72
N GLU A 399 9.39 -26.31 4.87
CA GLU A 399 9.22 -25.30 5.93
C GLU A 399 10.26 -24.20 5.74
N LEU A 400 9.85 -23.05 5.21
CA LEU A 400 10.74 -21.92 5.02
C LEU A 400 10.96 -21.18 6.35
N CYS A 401 12.21 -20.81 6.63
CA CYS A 401 12.56 -20.04 7.81
C CYS A 401 11.80 -18.71 7.89
N VAL A 402 11.68 -18.01 6.75
CA VAL A 402 10.98 -16.73 6.64
C VAL A 402 9.51 -16.85 7.04
N GLU A 403 8.81 -17.88 6.57
CA GLU A 403 7.39 -18.08 6.87
C GLU A 403 7.13 -18.23 8.38
N GLN A 404 8.04 -18.89 9.09
CA GLN A 404 7.93 -19.06 10.54
C GLN A 404 8.17 -17.74 11.29
N MET A 405 9.10 -16.90 10.79
CA MET A 405 9.34 -15.57 11.35
C MET A 405 8.12 -14.65 11.14
N LEU A 406 7.53 -14.69 9.95
CA LEU A 406 6.33 -13.92 9.62
C LEU A 406 5.12 -14.37 10.45
N LEU A 407 4.93 -15.68 10.66
CA LEU A 407 3.92 -16.22 11.57
C LEU A 407 4.13 -15.72 13.00
N ALA A 408 5.39 -15.78 13.50
CA ALA A 408 5.70 -15.29 14.84
C ALA A 408 5.41 -13.79 14.99
N ARG A 409 5.69 -12.99 13.95
CA ARG A 409 5.37 -11.56 13.92
C ARG A 409 3.86 -11.31 13.90
N ALA A 410 3.10 -12.05 13.10
CA ALA A 410 1.64 -11.96 13.08
C ALA A 410 1.02 -12.34 14.43
N LEU A 411 1.51 -13.38 15.11
CA LEU A 411 1.11 -13.77 16.45
C LEU A 411 1.39 -12.68 17.49
N PHE A 412 2.56 -12.05 17.43
CA PHE A 412 2.87 -10.89 18.27
C PHE A 412 1.87 -9.75 18.08
N ILE A 413 1.60 -9.39 16.82
CA ILE A 413 0.63 -8.34 16.46
C ILE A 413 -0.78 -8.71 16.96
N GLN A 414 -1.18 -9.96 16.79
CA GLN A 414 -2.46 -10.46 17.28
C GLN A 414 -2.59 -10.37 18.81
N ALA A 415 -1.51 -10.65 19.56
CA ALA A 415 -1.48 -10.48 21.00
C ALA A 415 -1.68 -9.02 21.41
N GLN A 416 -1.01 -8.08 20.72
CA GLN A 416 -1.20 -6.65 20.98
C GLN A 416 -2.63 -6.19 20.65
N ALA A 417 -3.18 -6.65 19.54
CA ALA A 417 -4.56 -6.36 19.14
C ALA A 417 -5.57 -6.94 20.13
N ALA A 418 -5.36 -8.18 20.61
CA ALA A 418 -6.17 -8.82 21.66
C ALA A 418 -6.19 -8.00 22.96
N ARG A 419 -5.03 -7.51 23.40
CA ARG A 419 -4.92 -6.59 24.55
C ARG A 419 -5.76 -5.34 24.36
N MET A 420 -5.73 -4.70 23.18
CA MET A 420 -6.48 -3.48 22.90
C MET A 420 -8.00 -3.67 22.97
N VAL A 421 -8.49 -4.85 22.56
CA VAL A 421 -9.93 -5.15 22.57
C VAL A 421 -10.38 -5.87 23.85
N GLY A 422 -9.46 -6.32 24.69
CA GLY A 422 -9.74 -7.07 25.93
C GLY A 422 -10.10 -8.54 25.67
N ASP A 423 -9.58 -9.17 24.60
CA ASP A 423 -9.75 -10.61 24.34
C ASP A 423 -8.87 -11.43 25.30
N SER A 424 -9.44 -12.44 25.93
CA SER A 424 -8.78 -13.34 26.88
C SER A 424 -7.65 -14.19 26.27
N ARG A 425 -7.55 -14.27 24.96
CA ARG A 425 -6.49 -15.01 24.23
C ARG A 425 -5.17 -14.23 24.09
N GLU A 426 -5.05 -13.01 24.65
CA GLU A 426 -3.82 -12.21 24.59
C GLU A 426 -2.59 -13.03 25.01
N GLU A 427 -2.65 -13.65 26.20
CA GLU A 427 -1.52 -14.43 26.74
C GLU A 427 -1.19 -15.67 25.89
N GLU A 428 -2.21 -16.34 25.33
CA GLU A 428 -2.03 -17.47 24.42
C GLU A 428 -1.27 -17.06 23.16
N TYR A 429 -1.69 -15.96 22.50
CA TYR A 429 -1.02 -15.46 21.31
C TYR A 429 0.43 -15.00 21.59
N ALA A 430 0.65 -14.32 22.73
CA ALA A 430 1.99 -13.89 23.13
C ALA A 430 2.92 -15.08 23.41
N LEU A 431 2.40 -16.12 24.04
CA LEU A 431 3.15 -17.35 24.29
C LEU A 431 3.50 -18.07 22.99
N LEU A 432 2.54 -18.22 22.08
CA LEU A 432 2.76 -18.83 20.77
C LEU A 432 3.79 -18.05 19.94
N ALA A 433 3.73 -16.71 19.95
CA ALA A 433 4.72 -15.86 19.28
C ALA A 433 6.14 -16.15 19.80
N SER A 434 6.33 -16.14 21.12
CA SER A 434 7.63 -16.40 21.76
C SER A 434 8.14 -17.82 21.52
N GLN A 435 7.25 -18.81 21.53
CA GLN A 435 7.59 -20.21 21.23
C GLN A 435 8.01 -20.36 19.76
N THR A 436 7.28 -19.75 18.82
CA THR A 436 7.61 -19.80 17.40
C THR A 436 8.95 -19.14 17.13
N GLN A 437 9.23 -17.95 17.68
CA GLN A 437 10.53 -17.27 17.53
C GLN A 437 11.69 -18.14 18.05
N ARG A 438 11.54 -18.73 19.24
CA ARG A 438 12.56 -19.60 19.80
C ARG A 438 12.78 -20.82 18.92
N ARG A 439 11.70 -21.43 18.44
CA ARG A 439 11.77 -22.61 17.60
C ARG A 439 12.45 -22.33 16.25
N VAL A 440 12.24 -21.14 15.67
CA VAL A 440 12.97 -20.69 14.47
C VAL A 440 14.47 -20.72 14.69
N LEU A 441 14.94 -20.11 15.78
CA LEU A 441 16.37 -20.08 16.09
C LEU A 441 16.93 -21.48 16.42
N GLU A 442 16.20 -22.30 17.19
CA GLU A 442 16.61 -23.68 17.50
C GLU A 442 16.78 -24.55 16.25
N VAL A 443 15.98 -24.31 15.19
CA VAL A 443 15.99 -25.18 14.00
C VAL A 443 16.84 -24.60 12.90
N PHE A 444 16.77 -23.31 12.61
CA PHE A 444 17.37 -22.72 11.41
C PHE A 444 18.70 -21.98 11.67
N TRP A 445 19.03 -21.65 12.93
CA TRP A 445 20.29 -21.00 13.25
C TRP A 445 21.44 -22.00 13.26
N ASP A 446 22.43 -21.78 12.42
CA ASP A 446 23.69 -22.53 12.41
C ASP A 446 24.74 -21.75 13.20
N GLU A 447 24.93 -22.14 14.46
CA GLU A 447 25.85 -21.47 15.39
C GLU A 447 27.31 -21.54 14.91
N LYS A 448 27.69 -22.58 14.17
CA LYS A 448 29.07 -22.76 13.67
C LYS A 448 29.40 -21.77 12.57
N GLU A 449 28.44 -21.52 11.68
CA GLU A 449 28.62 -20.63 10.55
C GLU A 449 28.08 -19.21 10.83
N GLY A 450 27.31 -19.01 11.91
CA GLY A 450 26.72 -17.73 12.28
C GLY A 450 25.68 -17.24 11.28
N VAL A 451 24.88 -18.14 10.69
CA VAL A 451 23.89 -17.85 9.65
C VAL A 451 22.57 -18.56 9.89
N LEU A 452 21.50 -18.07 9.29
CA LEU A 452 20.21 -18.73 9.22
C LEU A 452 20.08 -19.52 7.93
N ARG A 453 19.63 -20.78 8.03
CA ARG A 453 19.34 -21.65 6.88
C ARG A 453 18.01 -21.28 6.27
N HIS A 454 17.91 -21.43 4.95
CA HIS A 454 16.72 -21.02 4.20
C HIS A 454 15.49 -21.85 4.54
N TYR A 455 15.62 -23.19 4.57
CA TYR A 455 14.47 -24.08 4.72
C TYR A 455 14.81 -25.43 5.34
N ARG A 456 13.77 -26.13 5.81
CA ARG A 456 13.80 -27.53 6.23
C ARG A 456 12.87 -28.33 5.32
N LYS A 457 13.31 -29.51 4.89
CA LYS A 457 12.52 -30.42 4.06
C LYS A 457 12.69 -31.84 4.55
N ASP A 458 11.61 -32.63 4.58
CA ASP A 458 11.59 -34.02 5.08
C ASP A 458 12.23 -34.16 6.47
N GLY A 459 12.01 -33.18 7.35
CA GLY A 459 12.55 -33.15 8.70
C GLY A 459 14.04 -32.75 8.82
N ALA A 460 14.74 -32.49 7.71
CA ALA A 460 16.15 -32.11 7.68
C ALA A 460 16.37 -30.67 7.22
N VAL A 461 17.12 -29.87 7.98
CA VAL A 461 17.53 -28.53 7.59
C VAL A 461 18.51 -28.61 6.41
N GLN A 462 18.23 -27.86 5.36
CA GLN A 462 19.04 -27.87 4.15
C GLN A 462 20.20 -26.86 4.28
N PRO A 463 21.40 -27.13 3.70
CA PRO A 463 22.57 -26.29 3.90
C PRO A 463 22.56 -24.97 3.10
N LEU A 464 21.41 -24.60 2.51
CA LEU A 464 21.28 -23.37 1.72
C LEU A 464 21.22 -22.15 2.62
N VAL A 465 21.99 -21.13 2.28
CA VAL A 465 21.92 -19.77 2.84
C VAL A 465 21.44 -18.83 1.76
N THR A 466 20.40 -18.08 2.06
CA THR A 466 19.87 -16.96 1.25
C THR A 466 19.79 -15.71 2.11
N ARG A 467 19.57 -14.55 1.49
CA ARG A 467 19.48 -13.28 2.21
C ARG A 467 18.18 -13.15 3.03
N TYR A 468 17.08 -13.78 2.59
CA TYR A 468 15.73 -13.59 3.16
C TYR A 468 15.61 -13.92 4.65
N PRO A 469 16.09 -15.06 5.18
CA PRO A 469 16.05 -15.32 6.62
C PRO A 469 16.80 -14.27 7.44
N THR A 470 17.95 -13.82 6.94
CA THR A 470 18.77 -12.82 7.64
C THR A 470 18.07 -11.48 7.70
N LEU A 471 17.54 -10.97 6.58
CA LEU A 471 16.88 -9.67 6.59
C LEU A 471 15.67 -9.62 7.52
N PHE A 472 14.80 -10.67 7.56
CA PHE A 472 13.68 -10.71 8.48
C PHE A 472 14.08 -10.94 9.94
N ALA A 473 15.13 -11.72 10.21
CA ALA A 473 15.67 -11.86 11.55
C ALA A 473 16.18 -10.53 12.12
N LEU A 474 16.80 -9.69 11.28
CA LEU A 474 17.25 -8.35 11.65
C LEU A 474 16.08 -7.38 11.79
N GLN A 475 15.09 -7.46 10.91
CA GLN A 475 13.90 -6.64 10.97
C GLN A 475 13.06 -6.89 12.24
N PHE A 476 13.04 -8.12 12.74
CA PHE A 476 12.28 -8.52 13.92
C PHE A 476 13.12 -8.64 15.19
N ASP A 477 14.37 -8.15 15.18
CA ASP A 477 15.29 -8.15 16.32
C ASP A 477 15.50 -9.55 16.96
N LEU A 478 15.57 -10.60 16.13
CA LEU A 478 15.73 -11.98 16.60
C LEU A 478 17.15 -12.32 17.02
N LEU A 479 18.14 -11.57 16.59
CA LEU A 479 19.55 -11.79 16.89
C LEU A 479 20.11 -10.69 17.80
N PRO A 480 20.97 -11.04 18.79
CA PRO A 480 21.71 -10.03 19.53
C PRO A 480 22.56 -9.17 18.59
N ARG A 481 22.69 -7.86 18.87
CA ARG A 481 23.36 -6.89 17.98
C ARG A 481 24.73 -7.32 17.43
N PRO A 482 25.66 -7.93 18.23
CA PRO A 482 26.93 -8.42 17.66
C PRO A 482 26.73 -9.50 16.60
N ALA A 483 25.90 -10.50 16.87
CA ALA A 483 25.57 -11.55 15.90
C ALA A 483 24.85 -10.98 14.68
N ALA A 484 23.93 -10.05 14.88
CA ALA A 484 23.20 -9.34 13.82
C ALA A 484 24.17 -8.62 12.84
N LEU A 485 25.16 -7.90 13.35
CA LEU A 485 26.18 -7.22 12.55
C LEU A 485 27.08 -8.21 11.78
N ASP A 486 27.49 -9.30 12.44
CA ASP A 486 28.34 -10.30 11.80
C ASP A 486 27.58 -11.05 10.70
N THR A 487 26.33 -11.45 10.97
CA THR A 487 25.47 -12.11 9.96
C THR A 487 25.17 -11.17 8.79
N ALA A 488 24.88 -9.89 9.04
CA ALA A 488 24.67 -8.92 7.96
C ALA A 488 25.89 -8.81 7.04
N ARG A 489 27.10 -8.75 7.60
CA ARG A 489 28.34 -8.71 6.80
C ARG A 489 28.57 -9.98 6.00
N HIS A 490 28.31 -11.14 6.59
CA HIS A 490 28.57 -12.43 5.95
C HIS A 490 27.49 -12.81 4.92
N VAL A 491 26.27 -12.28 5.03
CA VAL A 491 25.14 -12.65 4.17
C VAL A 491 24.69 -11.49 3.29
N LEU A 492 24.31 -10.33 3.88
CA LEU A 492 23.73 -9.22 3.10
C LEU A 492 24.77 -8.42 2.32
N LEU A 493 25.96 -8.23 2.88
CA LEU A 493 27.08 -7.53 2.21
C LEU A 493 28.04 -8.47 1.49
N SER A 494 27.70 -9.76 1.39
CA SER A 494 28.56 -10.77 0.73
C SER A 494 28.28 -10.87 -0.75
N ASP A 495 29.34 -10.97 -1.56
CA ASP A 495 29.23 -11.28 -2.99
C ASP A 495 29.06 -12.77 -3.28
N THR A 496 29.17 -13.65 -2.26
CA THR A 496 29.02 -15.11 -2.42
C THR A 496 27.61 -15.61 -2.20
N VAL A 497 26.75 -14.83 -1.54
CA VAL A 497 25.33 -15.12 -1.36
C VAL A 497 24.54 -14.42 -2.47
N GLN A 498 23.67 -15.16 -3.15
CA GLN A 498 22.86 -14.65 -4.27
C GLN A 498 22.24 -13.31 -3.92
N LYS A 499 22.45 -12.33 -4.79
CA LYS A 499 21.91 -10.98 -4.64
C LYS A 499 20.40 -10.96 -4.94
N ILE A 500 19.70 -10.06 -4.30
CA ILE A 500 18.31 -9.76 -4.57
C ILE A 500 18.23 -8.84 -5.79
N THR A 501 17.38 -9.18 -6.75
CA THR A 501 17.19 -8.44 -8.01
C THR A 501 15.82 -7.77 -8.10
N THR A 502 14.97 -7.91 -7.08
CA THR A 502 13.69 -7.21 -7.01
C THR A 502 13.80 -5.99 -6.10
N PRO A 503 13.23 -4.84 -6.44
CA PRO A 503 13.12 -3.74 -5.50
C PRO A 503 12.33 -4.14 -4.24
N TYR A 504 11.40 -5.11 -4.38
CA TYR A 504 10.58 -5.67 -3.32
C TYR A 504 11.39 -6.13 -2.11
N MET A 505 12.25 -7.13 -2.29
CA MET A 505 13.05 -7.67 -1.18
C MET A 505 14.33 -6.88 -0.94
N HIS A 506 14.85 -6.18 -1.95
CA HIS A 506 15.98 -5.26 -1.76
C HIS A 506 15.63 -4.10 -0.81
N PHE A 507 14.39 -3.62 -0.84
CA PHE A 507 13.88 -2.67 0.15
C PHE A 507 14.04 -3.20 1.59
N TYR A 508 13.61 -4.42 1.88
CA TYR A 508 13.76 -5.02 3.22
C TYR A 508 15.23 -5.29 3.58
N GLU A 509 16.06 -5.60 2.60
CA GLU A 509 17.51 -5.71 2.81
C GLU A 509 18.11 -4.39 3.28
N LEU A 510 17.76 -3.28 2.63
CA LEU A 510 18.23 -1.96 3.03
C LEU A 510 17.60 -1.48 4.34
N ASP A 511 16.34 -1.82 4.63
CA ASP A 511 15.72 -1.61 5.95
C ASP A 511 16.52 -2.33 7.05
N ALA A 512 16.91 -3.59 6.83
CA ALA A 512 17.73 -4.35 7.77
C ALA A 512 19.12 -3.72 8.00
N LEU A 513 19.80 -3.28 6.94
CA LEU A 513 21.07 -2.57 7.03
C LEU A 513 20.94 -1.25 7.78
N GLY A 514 19.90 -0.47 7.47
CA GLY A 514 19.59 0.80 8.12
C GLY A 514 19.36 0.66 9.63
N ARG A 515 18.63 -0.39 10.07
CA ARG A 515 18.42 -0.74 11.49
C ARG A 515 19.71 -1.02 12.24
N LEU A 516 20.69 -1.54 11.56
CA LEU A 516 22.04 -1.77 12.13
C LEU A 516 22.90 -0.51 12.14
N GLY A 517 22.45 0.60 11.56
CA GLY A 517 23.19 1.86 11.42
C GLY A 517 24.17 1.86 10.24
N LEU A 518 24.04 0.92 9.30
CA LEU A 518 24.87 0.84 8.10
C LEU A 518 24.32 1.75 6.98
N VAL A 519 24.07 3.03 7.31
CA VAL A 519 23.39 3.98 6.42
C VAL A 519 24.22 4.35 5.19
N GLU A 520 25.55 4.29 5.29
CA GLU A 520 26.43 4.50 4.13
C GLU A 520 26.22 3.42 3.06
N ASP A 521 26.04 2.17 3.51
CA ASP A 521 25.70 1.04 2.62
C ASP A 521 24.29 1.23 2.00
N VAL A 522 23.33 1.73 2.76
CA VAL A 522 21.99 2.07 2.24
C VAL A 522 22.07 3.10 1.13
N VAL A 523 22.81 4.22 1.33
CA VAL A 523 22.98 5.26 0.30
C VAL A 523 23.68 4.70 -0.94
N ARG A 524 24.74 3.92 -0.75
CA ARG A 524 25.48 3.31 -1.85
C ARG A 524 24.60 2.38 -2.70
N GLU A 525 23.80 1.53 -2.06
CA GLU A 525 22.90 0.62 -2.77
C GLU A 525 21.72 1.37 -3.42
N MET A 526 21.20 2.43 -2.80
CA MET A 526 20.22 3.30 -3.46
C MET A 526 20.80 3.92 -4.74
N ASP A 527 22.01 4.46 -4.68
CA ASP A 527 22.71 5.07 -5.83
C ASP A 527 22.98 4.03 -6.93
N SER A 528 23.43 2.83 -6.56
CA SER A 528 23.76 1.75 -7.49
C SER A 528 22.52 1.15 -8.14
N TYR A 529 21.55 0.69 -7.34
CA TYR A 529 20.42 -0.08 -7.81
C TYR A 529 19.33 0.80 -8.47
N TRP A 530 18.78 1.76 -7.72
CA TRP A 530 17.77 2.68 -8.30
C TRP A 530 18.38 3.66 -9.29
N GLY A 531 19.61 4.09 -9.03
CA GLY A 531 20.36 4.89 -9.99
C GLY A 531 20.65 4.15 -11.28
N GLY A 532 20.86 2.83 -11.23
CA GLY A 532 20.97 1.96 -12.42
C GLY A 532 19.72 2.00 -13.29
N MET A 533 18.52 1.94 -12.70
CA MET A 533 17.27 2.12 -13.45
C MET A 533 17.15 3.51 -14.08
N LEU A 534 17.64 4.58 -13.42
CA LEU A 534 17.68 5.92 -14.02
C LEU A 534 18.62 5.99 -15.21
N ASP A 535 19.76 5.30 -15.17
CA ASP A 535 20.71 5.22 -16.29
C ASP A 535 20.11 4.54 -17.51
N GLU A 536 19.16 3.59 -17.32
CA GLU A 536 18.35 2.95 -18.33
C GLU A 536 17.13 3.79 -18.76
N GLY A 537 16.98 5.02 -18.26
CA GLY A 537 15.94 5.97 -18.65
C GLY A 537 14.60 5.82 -17.94
N ALA A 538 14.58 5.21 -16.74
CA ALA A 538 13.39 5.07 -15.92
C ALA A 538 12.78 6.44 -15.57
N THR A 539 11.47 6.58 -15.77
CA THR A 539 10.65 7.71 -15.31
C THR A 539 9.69 7.31 -14.20
N SER A 540 9.65 6.03 -13.90
CA SER A 540 9.04 5.34 -12.76
C SER A 540 9.88 4.10 -12.46
N PHE A 541 9.81 3.55 -11.25
CA PHE A 541 10.61 2.39 -10.88
C PHE A 541 9.90 1.06 -11.16
N TRP A 542 10.70 0.05 -11.49
CA TRP A 542 10.32 -1.17 -12.18
C TRP A 542 10.01 -2.32 -11.21
N GLU A 543 9.33 -3.35 -11.74
CA GLU A 543 8.98 -4.57 -11.02
C GLU A 543 10.22 -5.40 -10.61
N THR A 544 11.18 -5.52 -11.52
CA THR A 544 12.47 -6.17 -11.29
C THR A 544 13.56 -5.41 -12.06
N PHE A 545 14.79 -5.48 -11.57
CA PHE A 545 15.94 -4.91 -12.24
C PHE A 545 17.20 -5.70 -11.91
N ASP A 546 17.82 -6.29 -12.93
CA ASP A 546 19.16 -6.87 -12.85
C ASP A 546 20.05 -6.15 -13.87
N PRO A 547 21.07 -5.41 -13.44
CA PRO A 547 21.95 -4.68 -14.35
C PRO A 547 22.77 -5.59 -15.27
N SER A 548 22.77 -6.90 -15.07
CA SER A 548 23.44 -7.89 -15.93
C SER A 548 22.56 -8.40 -17.08
N GLU A 549 21.24 -8.09 -17.08
CA GLU A 549 20.32 -8.46 -18.16
C GLU A 549 20.46 -7.49 -19.35
N ASP A 550 20.45 -8.03 -20.57
CA ASP A 550 20.44 -7.24 -21.81
C ASP A 550 19.02 -6.76 -22.18
N ASP A 551 17.97 -7.39 -21.65
CA ASP A 551 16.56 -7.08 -21.94
C ASP A 551 15.79 -6.82 -20.62
N HIS A 552 15.52 -5.54 -20.37
CA HIS A 552 14.79 -5.10 -19.18
C HIS A 552 13.27 -5.08 -19.36
N TYR A 553 12.72 -5.52 -20.48
CA TYR A 553 11.28 -5.49 -20.79
C TYR A 553 10.61 -6.87 -20.70
N ALA A 554 11.35 -7.91 -21.05
CA ALA A 554 10.81 -9.27 -21.11
C ALA A 554 10.56 -9.86 -19.71
N MET A 555 9.40 -10.50 -19.55
CA MET A 555 9.04 -11.26 -18.36
C MET A 555 7.91 -12.26 -18.68
N TYR A 556 7.85 -13.38 -17.96
CA TYR A 556 6.82 -14.42 -18.15
C TYR A 556 6.73 -14.97 -19.59
N GLY A 557 7.86 -14.99 -20.32
CA GLY A 557 7.88 -15.43 -21.73
C GLY A 557 7.23 -14.44 -22.69
N ARG A 558 7.07 -13.17 -22.30
CA ARG A 558 6.51 -12.09 -23.10
C ARG A 558 7.53 -10.95 -23.26
N PRO A 559 7.62 -10.33 -24.46
CA PRO A 559 8.65 -9.32 -24.73
C PRO A 559 8.49 -8.03 -23.90
N PHE A 560 7.26 -7.73 -23.43
CA PHE A 560 6.95 -6.53 -22.65
C PHE A 560 6.20 -6.89 -21.36
N GLY A 561 6.41 -8.11 -20.83
CA GLY A 561 5.72 -8.60 -19.64
C GLY A 561 6.14 -7.92 -18.35
N ARG A 562 7.33 -7.31 -18.26
CA ARG A 562 7.79 -6.57 -17.08
C ARG A 562 7.02 -5.26 -16.95
N SER A 563 6.61 -4.90 -15.73
CA SER A 563 6.05 -3.58 -15.44
C SER A 563 7.17 -2.58 -15.16
N LEU A 564 7.15 -1.43 -15.87
CA LEU A 564 8.11 -0.36 -15.66
C LEU A 564 7.60 0.71 -14.67
N CYS A 565 6.42 0.49 -14.07
CA CYS A 565 5.91 1.28 -12.97
C CYS A 565 5.28 0.35 -11.93
N HIS A 566 6.02 0.06 -10.87
CA HIS A 566 5.60 -0.86 -9.81
C HIS A 566 5.82 -0.23 -8.44
N CYS A 567 4.80 -0.29 -7.56
CA CYS A 567 4.79 0.43 -6.28
C CYS A 567 5.97 0.07 -5.38
N TRP A 568 6.33 -1.21 -5.28
CA TRP A 568 7.47 -1.63 -4.46
C TRP A 568 8.83 -1.07 -4.93
N GLY A 569 8.90 -0.51 -6.16
CA GLY A 569 10.05 0.24 -6.61
C GLY A 569 10.27 1.58 -5.89
N ALA A 570 9.26 2.08 -5.18
CA ALA A 570 9.33 3.38 -4.51
C ALA A 570 9.99 3.34 -3.09
N GLY A 571 10.63 2.23 -2.72
CA GLY A 571 11.32 2.02 -1.45
C GLY A 571 12.23 3.16 -0.97
N PRO A 572 12.96 3.89 -1.84
CA PRO A 572 13.77 5.04 -1.45
C PRO A 572 13.05 6.11 -0.63
N LEU A 573 11.74 6.25 -0.76
CA LEU A 573 10.94 7.20 0.02
C LEU A 573 10.97 6.89 1.52
N TYR A 574 10.76 5.63 1.88
CA TYR A 574 10.85 5.16 3.26
C TYR A 574 12.30 5.24 3.78
N LEU A 575 13.27 4.76 2.97
CA LEU A 575 14.68 4.72 3.36
C LEU A 575 15.23 6.11 3.66
N ALA A 576 14.88 7.12 2.86
CA ALA A 576 15.27 8.50 3.09
C ALA A 576 14.66 9.05 4.40
N GLY A 577 13.37 8.88 4.62
CA GLY A 577 12.69 9.36 5.82
C GLY A 577 13.14 8.64 7.09
N ARG A 578 13.26 7.31 7.01
CA ARG A 578 13.58 6.46 8.15
C ARG A 578 15.04 6.49 8.56
N TYR A 579 15.98 6.54 7.61
CA TYR A 579 17.41 6.36 7.86
C TYR A 579 18.28 7.57 7.56
N LEU A 580 17.93 8.42 6.57
CA LEU A 580 18.67 9.66 6.34
C LEU A 580 18.13 10.77 7.23
N LEU A 581 16.83 11.08 7.21
CA LEU A 581 16.23 12.00 8.17
C LEU A 581 16.13 11.37 9.57
N GLY A 582 16.13 10.06 9.68
CA GLY A 582 16.19 9.29 10.91
C GLY A 582 14.92 9.31 11.75
N VAL A 583 13.78 9.68 11.19
CA VAL A 583 12.53 9.91 11.95
C VAL A 583 11.69 8.64 12.07
N HIS A 584 11.28 8.27 13.28
CA HIS A 584 10.33 7.17 13.49
C HIS A 584 9.60 7.26 14.84
N PRO A 585 8.35 6.77 14.92
CA PRO A 585 7.63 6.67 16.18
C PRO A 585 8.20 5.55 17.05
N THR A 586 8.30 5.79 18.36
CA THR A 586 8.57 4.78 19.40
C THR A 586 7.31 4.42 20.16
N GLU A 587 6.30 5.29 20.14
CA GLU A 587 4.95 5.04 20.63
C GLU A 587 3.92 5.44 19.55
N PRO A 588 2.73 4.82 19.56
CA PRO A 588 1.72 5.06 18.54
C PRO A 588 1.39 6.54 18.34
N GLY A 589 1.23 6.93 17.08
CA GLY A 589 0.86 8.29 16.67
C GLY A 589 1.92 9.34 16.97
N TYR A 590 3.18 8.93 17.08
CA TYR A 590 4.27 9.83 17.47
C TYR A 590 4.06 10.48 18.86
N ALA A 591 3.33 9.81 19.75
CA ALA A 591 3.24 10.24 21.14
C ALA A 591 4.65 10.37 21.75
N ARG A 592 5.51 9.40 21.41
CA ARG A 592 6.96 9.51 21.51
C ARG A 592 7.62 9.10 20.21
N TYR A 593 8.75 9.74 19.87
CA TYR A 593 9.49 9.47 18.64
C TYR A 593 10.99 9.72 18.81
N GLU A 594 11.76 9.14 17.92
CA GLU A 594 13.20 9.37 17.80
C GLU A 594 13.55 9.98 16.45
N VAL A 595 14.56 10.83 16.47
CA VAL A 595 15.18 11.42 15.29
C VAL A 595 16.67 11.11 15.35
N GLU A 596 17.15 10.25 14.47
CA GLU A 596 18.54 9.83 14.37
C GLU A 596 19.08 10.13 12.95
N PRO A 597 19.33 11.41 12.60
CA PRO A 597 19.71 11.78 11.26
C PRO A 597 21.12 11.31 10.94
N CYS A 598 21.31 10.80 9.72
CA CYS A 598 22.59 10.30 9.26
C CYS A 598 22.88 10.75 7.83
N LEU A 599 24.05 11.36 7.61
CA LEU A 599 24.47 11.81 6.28
C LEU A 599 24.86 10.62 5.37
N GLY A 600 25.31 9.49 5.95
CA GLY A 600 26.01 8.48 5.16
C GLY A 600 27.22 9.10 4.44
N SER A 601 27.23 9.03 3.11
CA SER A 601 28.24 9.66 2.24
C SER A 601 27.84 11.06 1.73
N LEU A 602 26.72 11.63 2.19
CA LEU A 602 26.20 12.94 1.75
C LEU A 602 26.83 14.09 2.54
N GLU A 603 26.87 15.29 1.96
CA GLU A 603 27.36 16.50 2.61
C GLU A 603 26.28 17.19 3.47
N TRP A 604 25.03 17.13 3.01
CA TRP A 604 23.86 17.64 3.72
C TRP A 604 22.60 16.89 3.34
N ILE A 605 21.62 16.90 4.25
CA ILE A 605 20.27 16.40 4.06
C ILE A 605 19.27 17.39 4.67
N GLU A 606 18.08 17.48 4.09
CA GLU A 606 16.94 18.18 4.68
C GLU A 606 15.61 17.52 4.26
N GLY A 607 14.60 17.62 5.11
CA GLY A 607 13.28 17.10 4.76
C GLY A 607 12.25 17.27 5.86
N ASP A 608 11.02 16.85 5.52
CA ASP A 608 9.85 16.85 6.40
C ASP A 608 9.25 15.46 6.42
N VAL A 609 8.93 14.96 7.61
CA VAL A 609 8.20 13.70 7.82
C VAL A 609 6.83 14.02 8.41
N PRO A 610 5.73 13.65 7.74
CA PRO A 610 4.37 13.90 8.23
C PRO A 610 4.05 13.06 9.46
N THR A 611 3.23 13.61 10.34
CA THR A 611 2.73 12.95 11.54
C THR A 611 1.26 13.32 11.77
N PRO A 612 0.50 12.61 12.60
CA PRO A 612 -0.88 12.99 12.93
C PRO A 612 -1.02 14.38 13.55
N GLN A 613 0.07 14.90 14.12
CA GLN A 613 0.08 16.16 14.88
C GLN A 613 0.93 17.25 14.16
N GLY A 614 1.04 17.15 12.84
CA GLY A 614 1.84 18.07 12.03
C GLY A 614 2.99 17.35 11.31
N LYS A 615 4.19 17.92 11.38
CA LYS A 615 5.37 17.33 10.73
C LYS A 615 6.61 17.47 11.62
N ILE A 616 7.58 16.60 11.41
CA ILE A 616 8.92 16.71 11.96
C ILE A 616 9.83 17.17 10.82
N SER A 617 10.53 18.31 11.01
CA SER A 617 11.48 18.84 10.03
C SER A 617 12.90 18.58 10.49
N VAL A 618 13.75 18.08 9.60
CA VAL A 618 15.14 17.75 9.87
C VAL A 618 16.03 18.43 8.84
N ARG A 619 17.11 19.04 9.29
CA ARG A 619 18.22 19.52 8.46
C ARG A 619 19.54 19.16 9.14
N MET A 620 20.46 18.61 8.38
CA MET A 620 21.79 18.26 8.87
C MET A 620 22.84 18.52 7.79
N ASP A 621 23.96 19.07 8.20
CA ASP A 621 25.18 19.20 7.41
C ASP A 621 26.41 18.84 8.24
N GLY A 622 27.62 19.09 7.70
CA GLY A 622 28.87 18.79 8.39
C GLY A 622 29.09 19.59 9.70
N GLU A 623 28.36 20.68 9.92
CA GLU A 623 28.57 21.61 11.05
C GLU A 623 27.39 21.64 12.02
N THR A 624 26.16 21.40 11.52
CA THR A 624 24.93 21.62 12.31
C THR A 624 23.87 20.52 12.09
N ILE A 625 23.08 20.28 13.13
CA ILE A 625 21.83 19.52 13.07
C ILE A 625 20.73 20.44 13.60
N THR A 626 19.65 20.59 12.82
CA THR A 626 18.44 21.29 13.26
C THR A 626 17.24 20.37 13.11
N VAL A 627 16.49 20.19 14.18
CA VAL A 627 15.26 19.39 14.21
C VAL A 627 14.13 20.22 14.79
N THR A 628 12.99 20.30 14.08
CA THR A 628 11.75 20.86 14.61
C THR A 628 10.78 19.72 14.85
N GLY A 629 10.34 19.54 16.09
CA GLY A 629 9.45 18.46 16.52
C GLY A 629 7.98 18.66 16.15
N CYS A 630 7.18 17.59 16.25
CA CYS A 630 5.71 17.63 16.17
C CYS A 630 5.09 17.81 17.57
N GLY A 631 3.77 17.55 17.73
CA GLY A 631 3.05 17.68 19.00
C GLY A 631 3.41 16.65 20.09
N GLY A 632 4.15 15.58 19.74
CA GLY A 632 4.63 14.57 20.69
C GLY A 632 5.97 14.90 21.36
N GLU A 633 6.44 13.99 22.23
CA GLU A 633 7.75 14.09 22.88
C GLU A 633 8.82 13.38 22.05
N GLY A 634 9.81 14.13 21.54
CA GLY A 634 10.89 13.58 20.73
C GLY A 634 12.21 13.44 21.47
N ARG A 635 13.09 12.63 20.89
CA ARG A 635 14.50 12.55 21.26
C ARG A 635 15.37 12.62 20.01
N LEU A 636 16.34 13.55 20.00
CA LEU A 636 17.40 13.55 19.01
C LEU A 636 18.49 12.58 19.49
N ILE A 637 18.74 11.54 18.69
CA ILE A 637 19.75 10.53 18.97
C ILE A 637 21.03 10.88 18.20
N LEU A 638 22.16 10.87 18.90
CA LEU A 638 23.45 11.32 18.37
C LEU A 638 24.52 10.28 18.65
N SER A 639 25.36 10.03 17.64
CA SER A 639 26.56 9.21 17.75
C SER A 639 27.81 10.09 17.81
N GLY A 640 28.86 9.63 18.49
CA GLY A 640 30.17 10.28 18.51
C GLY A 640 30.51 11.03 19.80
N GLN A 641 31.71 11.66 19.82
CA GLN A 641 32.28 12.40 20.95
C GLN A 641 32.68 13.81 20.45
N PRO A 642 32.55 14.86 21.26
CA PRO A 642 32.18 14.93 22.69
C PRO A 642 30.66 14.90 22.91
N CYS A 643 30.27 14.67 24.17
CA CYS A 643 28.88 14.77 24.61
C CYS A 643 28.33 16.19 24.38
N PRO A 644 27.22 16.35 23.66
CA PRO A 644 26.58 17.66 23.53
C PRO A 644 26.05 18.18 24.88
N GLU A 645 26.03 19.50 25.05
CA GLU A 645 25.47 20.13 26.24
C GLU A 645 23.98 19.77 26.39
N GLY A 646 23.58 19.29 27.55
CA GLY A 646 22.21 18.89 27.86
C GLY A 646 21.81 17.47 27.41
N ALA A 647 22.69 16.74 26.70
CA ALA A 647 22.42 15.38 26.30
C ALA A 647 22.64 14.36 27.44
N GLN A 648 21.89 13.26 27.36
CA GLN A 648 22.00 12.12 28.29
C GLN A 648 22.64 10.93 27.58
N PRO A 649 23.56 10.18 28.26
CA PRO A 649 24.15 9.00 27.66
C PRO A 649 23.14 7.87 27.55
N LEU A 650 23.23 7.10 26.47
CA LEU A 650 22.53 5.85 26.24
C LEU A 650 23.46 4.66 26.55
N GLU A 651 22.88 3.48 26.83
CA GLU A 651 23.63 2.26 27.17
C GLU A 651 24.57 1.78 26.03
N ASP A 652 24.24 2.10 24.80
CA ASP A 652 24.99 1.75 23.60
C ASP A 652 26.09 2.77 23.22
N GLY A 653 26.36 3.76 24.08
CA GLY A 653 27.38 4.77 23.88
C GLY A 653 26.95 5.94 23.00
N ARG A 654 25.69 6.01 22.59
CA ARG A 654 25.08 7.18 21.93
C ARG A 654 24.60 8.20 22.96
N TRP A 655 24.14 9.33 22.48
CA TRP A 655 23.58 10.41 23.30
C TRP A 655 22.16 10.71 22.89
N SER A 656 21.32 11.09 23.83
CA SER A 656 19.94 11.51 23.59
C SER A 656 19.71 12.93 24.10
N LEU A 657 19.14 13.78 23.26
CA LEU A 657 18.72 15.14 23.60
C LEU A 657 17.20 15.25 23.45
N PRO A 658 16.45 15.71 24.46
CA PRO A 658 15.01 15.83 24.37
C PRO A 658 14.59 16.89 23.33
N ILE A 659 13.47 16.64 22.66
CA ILE A 659 12.79 17.58 21.75
C ILE A 659 11.37 17.74 22.30
N GLY A 660 11.05 18.94 22.81
CA GLY A 660 9.70 19.24 23.29
C GLY A 660 8.68 19.37 22.14
N PRO A 661 7.37 19.35 22.47
CA PRO A 661 6.32 19.55 21.47
C PRO A 661 6.51 20.88 20.70
N TYR A 662 6.59 20.78 19.35
CA TYR A 662 6.82 21.89 18.43
C TYR A 662 8.09 22.70 18.68
N GLU A 663 9.04 22.14 19.44
CA GLU A 663 10.32 22.76 19.72
C GLU A 663 11.29 22.61 18.55
N THR A 664 12.13 23.63 18.34
CA THR A 664 13.26 23.56 17.42
C THR A 664 14.56 23.45 18.21
N VAL A 665 15.26 22.35 18.01
CA VAL A 665 16.59 22.10 18.59
C VAL A 665 17.63 22.28 17.50
N THR A 666 18.66 23.10 17.78
CA THR A 666 19.83 23.27 16.89
C THR A 666 21.08 22.91 17.65
N LEU A 667 21.89 22.03 17.09
CA LEU A 667 23.14 21.57 17.66
C LEU A 667 24.29 21.79 16.68
N LYS A 668 25.45 22.24 17.20
CA LYS A 668 26.72 22.21 16.45
C LYS A 668 27.38 20.85 16.62
N ARG A 669 27.84 20.28 15.52
CA ARG A 669 28.52 19.00 15.47
C ARG A 669 29.99 19.12 15.85
#